data_a03c44fee01124c94a426b01567f2653
#
_entry.id   a03c44fee01124c94a426b01567f2653
#
_cell.length_a   1.000
_cell.length_b   1.000
_cell.length_c   1.000
_cell.angle_alpha   90.00
_cell.angle_beta   90.00
_cell.angle_gamma   90.00
#
_symmetry.space_group_name_H-M   'P 1'
#
loop_
_entity.id
_entity.type
_entity.pdbx_description
1 polymer ?
#
loop_
_entity_poly.entity_id
_entity_poly.type
_entity_poly.pdbx_seq_one_letter_code
_entity_poly.pdbx_strand_id
1 'polypeptide(L)'
;MKLLAELQRQVGALDVLRRAWFTSFNTDIEFVERHVLPATLGANTPRTRLEYEQLQQEMTTRDIDFRVFCDPRFLETHRIKRTCIPVHGIRPQRAWKRNKNGFSSNSLFHPKVIYLEDIKGRRVIGAGSANLTVSGWGNNLEAFRFFEVKSYRNYKEIHSFFEQLCEAADIESLLDPRPRFSREVEPWKFVHSYQEATFPAQLLSSEADADLAVWSPYLPQDLDEFLQRLERAAGTEQLRVHLVADRSAGHVRTGWSPALAQLQDSRRLSFRKNPVHFDTRMELCHAKVWKVAGKLAIGSWNFTGPGSNSLRKDNGDWHPDNNVEAGFIIDDEHDWQQVCGDVLAVGAEDCGTPEKLKDEGLVVDPLPPFDLHVTFDWHTQAYGFEGQWMEGRPDAGYEIFLPGVKEACLLKWNGRSRPISPTGITVDERALLQNRVFRVVRGQKLVMRGIVCELQTSARRAQHFDSLEDLFDALAMGDDVADLGSLPFRIPLDTDTFADDTPDGPRPDHEETGQRTDTRAPLSYFRLFHATHAFRQKLQALEKLERLDQQVFTWPGCLQELVDKVRGELEKPSREVFHWFLVQEVNWLCESAYAMRRKLVHGRRQREPEYEPVPEIRWQALSLPLVKAPAVAAGYLEQVNQQWGRHA
;
A
#
# COMPACT_ATOMS: atom_id res chain seq x y z
N MET A 1 15.35 -4.37 0.21
CA MET A 1 14.73 -3.22 -0.50
C MET A 1 15.25 -1.92 0.11
N LYS A 2 16.00 -1.13 -0.66
CA LYS A 2 16.65 0.11 -0.17
C LYS A 2 15.64 1.18 0.26
N LEU A 3 14.55 1.34 -0.49
CA LEU A 3 13.52 2.34 -0.17
C LEU A 3 12.74 1.99 1.10
N LEU A 4 12.52 0.70 1.37
CA LEU A 4 11.90 0.26 2.63
C LEU A 4 12.79 0.59 3.84
N ALA A 5 14.10 0.33 3.75
CA ALA A 5 15.04 0.68 4.81
C ALA A 5 15.12 2.20 5.02
N GLU A 6 15.02 2.98 3.93
CA GLU A 6 14.98 4.44 4.02
C GLU A 6 13.69 4.93 4.67
N LEU A 7 12.53 4.35 4.34
CA LEU A 7 11.26 4.65 5.03
C LEU A 7 11.39 4.37 6.53
N GLN A 8 11.91 3.20 6.92
CA GLN A 8 12.13 2.84 8.33
C GLN A 8 13.05 3.85 9.02
N ARG A 9 14.10 4.31 8.35
CA ARG A 9 15.00 5.34 8.88
C ARG A 9 14.29 6.68 9.09
N GLN A 10 13.43 7.10 8.13
CA GLN A 10 12.66 8.33 8.25
C GLN A 10 11.64 8.25 9.39
N VAL A 11 10.90 7.15 9.49
CA VAL A 11 9.96 6.91 10.59
C VAL A 11 10.70 6.87 11.94
N GLY A 12 11.84 6.18 12.02
CA GLY A 12 12.63 6.11 13.24
C GLY A 12 13.27 7.43 13.68
N ALA A 13 13.35 8.43 12.78
CA ALA A 13 13.81 9.78 13.10
C ALA A 13 12.69 10.70 13.61
N LEU A 14 11.42 10.32 13.42
CA LEU A 14 10.25 10.98 13.97
C LEU A 14 10.02 10.49 15.42
N ASP A 15 9.22 11.26 16.16
CA ASP A 15 8.73 10.85 17.47
C ASP A 15 7.59 9.81 17.32
N VAL A 16 6.45 9.98 17.93
CA VAL A 16 5.28 9.14 17.72
C VAL A 16 4.60 9.55 16.42
N LEU A 17 4.52 8.62 15.46
CA LEU A 17 3.91 8.87 14.17
C LEU A 17 2.40 9.12 14.32
N ARG A 18 1.92 10.20 13.72
CA ARG A 18 0.51 10.60 13.66
C ARG A 18 -0.11 10.34 12.30
N ARG A 19 0.64 10.57 11.21
CA ARG A 19 0.16 10.41 9.83
C ARG A 19 1.19 9.75 8.96
N ALA A 20 0.70 8.88 8.07
CA ALA A 20 1.48 8.27 7.00
C ALA A 20 0.61 8.16 5.75
N TRP A 21 0.79 9.06 4.79
CA TRP A 21 0.01 9.11 3.56
C TRP A 21 0.88 8.78 2.37
N PHE A 22 0.37 7.92 1.51
CA PHE A 22 1.08 7.40 0.35
C PHE A 22 0.30 7.64 -0.92
N THR A 23 0.98 8.00 -2.01
CA THR A 23 0.37 8.03 -3.34
C THR A 23 1.11 7.09 -4.28
N SER A 24 0.39 6.45 -5.19
CA SER A 24 0.97 5.56 -6.19
C SER A 24 0.09 5.48 -7.43
N PHE A 25 0.70 5.23 -8.57
CA PHE A 25 -0.02 4.89 -9.79
C PHE A 25 -0.46 3.43 -9.74
N ASN A 26 0.48 2.50 -9.66
CA ASN A 26 0.21 1.08 -9.46
C ASN A 26 0.39 0.74 -7.98
N THR A 27 -0.58 0.03 -7.41
CA THR A 27 -0.60 -0.30 -5.98
C THR A 27 -0.93 -1.77 -5.77
N ASP A 28 0.04 -2.51 -5.23
CA ASP A 28 -0.13 -3.86 -4.70
C ASP A 28 -0.48 -3.76 -3.21
N ILE A 29 -1.72 -4.08 -2.86
CA ILE A 29 -2.21 -3.99 -1.48
C ILE A 29 -1.49 -4.97 -0.56
N GLU A 30 -1.17 -6.17 -1.04
CA GLU A 30 -0.40 -7.14 -0.24
C GLU A 30 0.99 -6.60 0.09
N PHE A 31 1.65 -5.95 -0.87
CA PHE A 31 2.93 -5.29 -0.63
C PHE A 31 2.82 -4.19 0.44
N VAL A 32 1.77 -3.38 0.37
CA VAL A 32 1.53 -2.31 1.36
C VAL A 32 1.33 -2.90 2.75
N GLU A 33 0.45 -3.89 2.90
CA GLU A 33 0.13 -4.50 4.18
C GLU A 33 1.27 -5.33 4.77
N ARG A 34 2.04 -6.00 3.90
CA ARG A 34 3.13 -6.90 4.33
C ARG A 34 4.44 -6.18 4.63
N HIS A 35 4.72 -5.07 3.93
CA HIS A 35 6.01 -4.41 4.02
C HIS A 35 5.93 -2.94 4.44
N VAL A 36 5.06 -2.14 3.80
CA VAL A 36 4.99 -0.70 4.06
C VAL A 36 4.37 -0.39 5.41
N LEU A 37 3.23 -0.98 5.72
CA LEU A 37 2.53 -0.77 6.98
C LEU A 37 3.38 -1.18 8.20
N PRO A 38 3.95 -2.39 8.29
CA PRO A 38 4.80 -2.74 9.43
C PRO A 38 6.05 -1.88 9.52
N ALA A 39 6.68 -1.50 8.38
CA ALA A 39 7.80 -0.57 8.41
C ALA A 39 7.42 0.81 8.98
N THR A 40 6.22 1.27 8.69
CA THR A 40 5.66 2.52 9.22
C THR A 40 5.35 2.44 10.72
N LEU A 41 4.90 1.28 11.19
CA LEU A 41 4.61 1.05 12.61
C LEU A 41 5.84 0.65 13.45
N GLY A 42 6.99 0.44 12.82
CA GLY A 42 8.18 -0.12 13.47
C GLY A 42 7.97 -1.57 13.94
N ALA A 43 7.11 -2.31 13.22
CA ALA A 43 6.77 -3.70 13.49
C ALA A 43 7.49 -4.66 12.52
N ASN A 44 7.49 -5.94 12.85
CA ASN A 44 8.00 -6.98 11.96
C ASN A 44 7.01 -7.24 10.81
N THR A 45 7.52 -7.78 9.70
CA THR A 45 6.70 -8.26 8.57
C THR A 45 5.74 -9.35 9.06
N PRO A 46 4.41 -9.17 8.90
CA PRO A 46 3.42 -10.14 9.35
C PRO A 46 3.49 -11.40 8.48
N ARG A 47 3.37 -12.56 9.13
CA ARG A 47 3.41 -13.88 8.48
C ARG A 47 2.10 -14.63 8.61
N THR A 48 1.31 -14.31 9.63
CA THR A 48 0.05 -14.99 9.92
C THR A 48 -1.10 -13.99 9.93
N ARG A 49 -2.32 -14.48 9.75
CA ARG A 49 -3.53 -13.64 9.87
C ARG A 49 -3.57 -12.92 11.21
N LEU A 50 -3.18 -13.61 12.28
CA LEU A 50 -3.12 -13.03 13.62
C LEU A 50 -2.19 -11.80 13.69
N GLU A 51 -1.05 -11.84 12.99
CA GLU A 51 -0.11 -10.70 12.97
C GLU A 51 -0.67 -9.51 12.21
N TYR A 52 -1.46 -9.73 11.16
CA TYR A 52 -2.19 -8.64 10.48
C TYR A 52 -3.25 -8.00 11.40
N GLU A 53 -3.98 -8.80 12.19
CA GLU A 53 -4.93 -8.27 13.19
C GLU A 53 -4.20 -7.49 14.29
N GLN A 54 -3.01 -7.94 14.70
CA GLN A 54 -2.18 -7.22 15.67
C GLN A 54 -1.68 -5.88 15.12
N LEU A 55 -1.23 -5.82 13.85
CA LEU A 55 -0.90 -4.57 13.18
C LEU A 55 -2.10 -3.61 13.08
N GLN A 56 -3.28 -4.15 12.76
CA GLN A 56 -4.52 -3.39 12.71
C GLN A 56 -4.85 -2.79 14.09
N GLN A 57 -4.79 -3.59 15.13
CA GLN A 57 -5.03 -3.13 16.49
C GLN A 57 -4.03 -2.05 16.92
N GLU A 58 -2.77 -2.21 16.56
CA GLU A 58 -1.73 -1.23 16.86
C GLU A 58 -1.99 0.10 16.15
N MET A 59 -2.32 0.06 14.86
CA MET A 59 -2.68 1.26 14.08
C MET A 59 -3.85 2.00 14.73
N THR A 60 -4.91 1.26 15.13
CA THR A 60 -6.08 1.81 15.80
C THR A 60 -5.75 2.40 17.18
N THR A 61 -4.96 1.67 18.00
CA THR A 61 -4.60 2.11 19.36
C THR A 61 -3.73 3.37 19.35
N ARG A 62 -2.85 3.51 18.35
CA ARG A 62 -1.99 4.70 18.18
C ARG A 62 -2.67 5.85 17.48
N ASP A 63 -3.91 5.67 17.00
CA ASP A 63 -4.67 6.66 16.22
C ASP A 63 -3.86 7.21 15.02
N ILE A 64 -3.20 6.31 14.30
CA ILE A 64 -2.39 6.67 13.12
C ILE A 64 -3.28 6.84 11.91
N ASP A 65 -3.33 8.04 11.36
CA ASP A 65 -3.99 8.35 10.09
C ASP A 65 -3.14 7.82 8.92
N PHE A 66 -3.36 6.55 8.55
CA PHE A 66 -2.71 5.90 7.42
C PHE A 66 -3.62 5.95 6.20
N ARG A 67 -3.15 6.46 5.06
CA ARG A 67 -3.93 6.55 3.82
C ARG A 67 -3.10 6.18 2.60
N VAL A 68 -3.74 5.49 1.66
CA VAL A 68 -3.19 5.21 0.32
C VAL A 68 -4.09 5.84 -0.73
N PHE A 69 -3.52 6.64 -1.61
CA PHE A 69 -4.21 7.24 -2.76
C PHE A 69 -3.62 6.63 -4.04
N CYS A 70 -4.46 6.09 -4.92
CA CYS A 70 -3.99 5.39 -6.12
C CYS A 70 -4.88 5.65 -7.34
N ASP A 71 -4.39 5.33 -8.53
CA ASP A 71 -5.24 5.26 -9.71
C ASP A 71 -6.13 4.01 -9.61
N PRO A 72 -7.46 4.12 -9.65
CA PRO A 72 -8.36 2.99 -9.45
C PRO A 72 -8.26 1.92 -10.54
N ARG A 73 -7.69 2.26 -11.72
CA ARG A 73 -7.49 1.34 -12.84
C ARG A 73 -6.31 0.38 -12.61
N PHE A 74 -5.34 0.79 -11.76
CA PHE A 74 -4.09 0.08 -11.48
C PHE A 74 -3.98 -0.36 -10.02
N LEU A 75 -5.12 -0.52 -9.37
CA LEU A 75 -5.20 -1.12 -8.06
C LEU A 75 -5.33 -2.64 -8.21
N GLU A 76 -4.34 -3.38 -7.73
CA GLU A 76 -4.37 -4.84 -7.74
C GLU A 76 -5.37 -5.36 -6.70
N THR A 77 -6.54 -5.80 -7.17
CA THR A 77 -7.65 -6.28 -6.32
C THR A 77 -7.79 -7.81 -6.31
N HIS A 78 -6.93 -8.54 -7.00
CA HIS A 78 -6.98 -10.00 -7.05
C HIS A 78 -6.47 -10.66 -5.77
N ARG A 79 -5.75 -9.91 -4.93
CA ARG A 79 -5.25 -10.39 -3.65
C ARG A 79 -6.13 -9.92 -2.49
N ILE A 80 -6.14 -10.72 -1.43
CA ILE A 80 -6.97 -10.44 -0.25
C ILE A 80 -6.34 -9.33 0.57
N LYS A 81 -7.11 -8.27 0.79
CA LYS A 81 -6.78 -7.23 1.74
C LYS A 81 -7.07 -7.71 3.18
N ARG A 82 -6.08 -7.62 4.06
CA ARG A 82 -6.12 -8.19 5.42
C ARG A 82 -6.36 -7.17 6.53
N THR A 83 -6.01 -5.90 6.31
CA THR A 83 -6.16 -4.83 7.31
C THR A 83 -7.24 -3.81 6.92
N CYS A 84 -7.58 -2.89 7.83
CA CYS A 84 -8.54 -1.81 7.55
C CYS A 84 -7.90 -0.55 6.96
N ILE A 85 -6.65 -0.59 6.48
CA ILE A 85 -6.03 0.61 5.90
C ILE A 85 -6.91 1.19 4.80
N PRO A 86 -7.20 2.50 4.82
CA PRO A 86 -7.97 3.15 3.78
C PRO A 86 -7.20 3.20 2.46
N VAL A 87 -7.84 2.81 1.37
CA VAL A 87 -7.31 2.89 0.00
C VAL A 87 -8.30 3.64 -0.87
N HIS A 88 -7.88 4.80 -1.35
CA HIS A 88 -8.73 5.71 -2.08
C HIS A 88 -8.31 5.74 -3.56
N GLY A 89 -9.23 5.33 -4.43
CA GLY A 89 -9.07 5.50 -5.88
C GLY A 89 -9.29 6.97 -6.27
N ILE A 90 -8.29 7.60 -6.84
CA ILE A 90 -8.34 9.00 -7.24
C ILE A 90 -8.58 9.13 -8.74
N ARG A 91 -9.65 9.80 -9.09
CA ARG A 91 -9.92 10.24 -10.46
C ARG A 91 -9.42 11.66 -10.65
N PRO A 92 -8.48 11.91 -11.56
CA PRO A 92 -7.94 13.25 -11.80
C PRO A 92 -9.02 14.32 -12.03
N GLN A 93 -10.12 13.97 -12.69
CA GLN A 93 -11.24 14.88 -12.99
C GLN A 93 -11.93 15.43 -11.72
N ARG A 94 -11.89 14.69 -10.61
CA ARG A 94 -12.55 15.08 -9.35
C ARG A 94 -11.77 16.16 -8.60
N ALA A 95 -10.47 16.21 -8.77
CA ALA A 95 -9.57 17.20 -8.14
C ALA A 95 -9.67 18.62 -8.74
N TRP A 96 -10.73 18.94 -9.44
CA TRP A 96 -10.82 20.10 -10.33
C TRP A 96 -11.40 21.38 -9.72
N LYS A 97 -12.18 21.30 -8.64
CA LYS A 97 -13.02 22.44 -8.21
C LYS A 97 -12.28 23.73 -7.87
N ARG A 98 -11.00 23.66 -7.50
CA ARG A 98 -10.18 24.82 -7.13
C ARG A 98 -9.06 25.14 -8.12
N ASN A 99 -8.88 24.32 -9.16
CA ASN A 99 -7.79 24.46 -10.12
C ASN A 99 -8.28 24.85 -11.51
N LYS A 100 -7.57 25.77 -12.18
CA LYS A 100 -7.82 26.12 -13.59
C LYS A 100 -7.45 24.99 -14.55
N ASN A 101 -6.61 24.05 -14.10
CA ASN A 101 -6.14 22.92 -14.87
C ASN A 101 -7.11 21.73 -14.72
N GLY A 102 -8.12 21.65 -15.60
CA GLY A 102 -9.03 20.49 -15.65
C GLY A 102 -8.35 19.25 -16.23
N PHE A 103 -8.75 18.07 -15.76
CA PHE A 103 -8.28 16.78 -16.26
C PHE A 103 -9.39 16.02 -16.97
N SER A 104 -9.03 15.17 -17.95
CA SER A 104 -9.97 14.31 -18.68
C SER A 104 -10.08 12.90 -18.11
N SER A 105 -10.96 12.08 -18.70
CA SER A 105 -11.03 10.64 -18.42
C SER A 105 -9.77 9.86 -18.79
N ASN A 106 -8.95 10.42 -19.70
CA ASN A 106 -7.70 9.81 -20.16
C ASN A 106 -6.52 10.11 -19.21
N SER A 107 -6.64 11.14 -18.38
CA SER A 107 -5.60 11.51 -17.41
C SER A 107 -5.32 10.39 -16.41
N LEU A 108 -4.05 10.17 -16.10
CA LEU A 108 -3.62 9.22 -15.10
C LEU A 108 -3.35 9.92 -13.77
N PHE A 109 -3.66 9.25 -12.66
CA PHE A 109 -3.17 9.62 -11.35
C PHE A 109 -1.81 8.93 -11.12
N HIS A 110 -0.72 9.66 -11.34
CA HIS A 110 0.61 9.05 -11.45
C HIS A 110 1.64 9.48 -10.38
N PRO A 111 1.31 10.30 -9.36
CA PRO A 111 2.28 10.72 -8.35
C PRO A 111 2.71 9.57 -7.43
N LYS A 112 3.98 9.59 -6.97
CA LYS A 112 4.53 8.66 -5.99
C LYS A 112 5.14 9.48 -4.87
N VAL A 113 4.29 9.79 -3.88
CA VAL A 113 4.59 10.69 -2.77
C VAL A 113 4.35 9.97 -1.45
N ILE A 114 5.23 10.18 -0.48
CA ILE A 114 5.10 9.70 0.90
C ILE A 114 5.12 10.91 1.82
N TYR A 115 4.09 11.08 2.65
CA TYR A 115 4.02 12.12 3.66
C TYR A 115 3.95 11.50 5.05
N LEU A 116 4.84 11.91 5.93
CA LEU A 116 4.92 11.47 7.32
C LEU A 116 4.84 12.68 8.24
N GLU A 117 4.06 12.57 9.32
CA GLU A 117 3.96 13.60 10.35
C GLU A 117 3.88 12.97 11.74
N ASP A 118 4.65 13.48 12.70
CA ASP A 118 4.57 13.05 14.08
C ASP A 118 3.64 13.94 14.94
N ILE A 119 3.39 13.49 16.17
CA ILE A 119 2.54 14.24 17.14
C ILE A 119 3.11 15.61 17.52
N LYS A 120 4.41 15.85 17.36
CA LYS A 120 5.08 17.13 17.61
C LYS A 120 5.02 18.08 16.41
N GLY A 121 4.44 17.61 15.29
CA GLY A 121 4.31 18.40 14.07
C GLY A 121 5.57 18.44 13.21
N ARG A 122 6.56 17.57 13.46
CA ARG A 122 7.67 17.36 12.54
C ARG A 122 7.16 16.59 11.31
N ARG A 123 7.56 17.03 10.13
CA ARG A 123 7.03 16.55 8.85
C ARG A 123 8.15 16.15 7.93
N VAL A 124 7.94 15.02 7.22
CA VAL A 124 8.85 14.51 6.18
C VAL A 124 8.02 14.26 4.94
N ILE A 125 8.54 14.69 3.79
CA ILE A 125 7.96 14.42 2.47
C ILE A 125 8.98 13.64 1.63
N GLY A 126 8.52 12.56 1.01
CA GLY A 126 9.28 11.80 0.02
C GLY A 126 8.58 11.84 -1.32
N ALA A 127 9.33 11.91 -2.43
CA ALA A 127 8.77 11.76 -3.77
C ALA A 127 9.80 11.14 -4.73
N GLY A 128 9.30 10.49 -5.77
CA GLY A 128 10.15 9.86 -6.77
C GLY A 128 9.38 9.06 -7.81
N SER A 129 10.01 8.03 -8.34
CA SER A 129 9.49 7.21 -9.43
C SER A 129 8.88 5.88 -9.00
N ALA A 130 9.11 5.43 -7.74
CA ALA A 130 8.77 4.11 -7.24
C ALA A 130 7.28 3.96 -6.91
N ASN A 131 6.59 3.03 -7.59
CA ASN A 131 5.23 2.62 -7.25
C ASN A 131 5.19 1.76 -5.97
N LEU A 132 4.04 1.68 -5.29
CA LEU A 132 3.81 0.81 -4.12
C LEU A 132 3.68 -0.66 -4.53
N THR A 133 4.76 -1.23 -5.05
CA THR A 133 4.87 -2.61 -5.52
C THR A 133 6.23 -3.20 -5.16
N VAL A 134 6.34 -4.54 -5.20
CA VAL A 134 7.62 -5.23 -5.00
C VAL A 134 8.65 -4.77 -6.05
N SER A 135 8.27 -4.66 -7.33
CA SER A 135 9.17 -4.21 -8.40
C SER A 135 9.62 -2.78 -8.18
N GLY A 136 8.71 -1.86 -7.83
CA GLY A 136 9.05 -0.44 -7.58
C GLY A 136 9.99 -0.22 -6.40
N TRP A 137 9.91 -1.04 -5.34
CA TRP A 137 10.76 -0.86 -4.15
C TRP A 137 11.96 -1.81 -4.09
N GLY A 138 12.02 -2.83 -4.94
CA GLY A 138 13.01 -3.89 -4.88
C GLY A 138 13.77 -4.20 -6.15
N ASN A 139 13.09 -4.31 -7.30
CA ASN A 139 13.66 -4.88 -8.51
C ASN A 139 14.05 -3.82 -9.55
N ASN A 140 13.30 -2.72 -9.64
CA ASN A 140 13.59 -1.65 -10.58
C ASN A 140 14.72 -0.73 -10.09
N LEU A 141 15.38 -0.05 -11.02
CA LEU A 141 16.16 1.14 -10.71
C LEU A 141 15.21 2.34 -10.63
N GLU A 142 15.05 2.88 -9.43
CA GLU A 142 14.18 4.01 -9.14
C GLU A 142 14.97 5.18 -8.56
N ALA A 143 14.45 6.40 -8.73
CA ALA A 143 14.95 7.59 -8.07
C ALA A 143 13.92 8.07 -7.05
N PHE A 144 14.34 8.23 -5.79
CA PHE A 144 13.47 8.67 -4.69
C PHE A 144 14.24 9.52 -3.69
N ARG A 145 13.66 10.59 -3.17
CA ARG A 145 14.29 11.47 -2.20
C ARG A 145 13.32 11.84 -1.09
N PHE A 146 13.81 11.95 0.14
CA PHE A 146 13.07 12.46 1.30
C PHE A 146 13.65 13.80 1.75
N PHE A 147 12.76 14.69 2.22
CA PHE A 147 13.11 15.96 2.83
C PHE A 147 12.29 16.19 4.10
N GLU A 148 12.91 16.74 5.13
CA GLU A 148 12.20 17.33 6.26
C GLU A 148 11.59 18.66 5.80
N VAL A 149 10.32 18.90 6.11
CA VAL A 149 9.59 20.11 5.71
C VAL A 149 9.80 21.18 6.78
N LYS A 150 10.60 22.20 6.48
CA LYS A 150 10.99 23.27 7.42
C LYS A 150 10.43 24.63 7.05
N SER A 151 9.89 24.82 5.84
CA SER A 151 9.32 26.07 5.38
C SER A 151 7.82 26.01 5.16
N TYR A 152 7.12 27.11 5.45
CA TYR A 152 5.71 27.26 5.12
C TYR A 152 5.46 27.23 3.60
N ARG A 153 6.42 27.68 2.80
CA ARG A 153 6.31 27.67 1.34
C ARG A 153 6.10 26.26 0.80
N ASN A 154 6.98 25.31 1.17
CA ASN A 154 6.87 23.94 0.72
C ASN A 154 5.66 23.23 1.36
N TYR A 155 5.39 23.49 2.63
CA TYR A 155 4.21 22.93 3.29
C TYR A 155 2.91 23.36 2.62
N LYS A 156 2.77 24.61 2.20
CA LYS A 156 1.59 25.10 1.50
C LYS A 156 1.30 24.31 0.22
N GLU A 157 2.33 24.00 -0.54
CA GLU A 157 2.18 23.19 -1.77
C GLU A 157 1.83 21.73 -1.43
N ILE A 158 2.46 21.13 -0.41
CA ILE A 158 2.14 19.80 0.09
C ILE A 158 0.69 19.73 0.60
N HIS A 159 0.28 20.72 1.40
CA HIS A 159 -1.09 20.82 1.90
C HIS A 159 -2.08 20.93 0.74
N SER A 160 -1.83 21.83 -0.23
CA SER A 160 -2.68 22.01 -1.40
C SER A 160 -2.81 20.71 -2.22
N PHE A 161 -1.72 19.98 -2.39
CA PHE A 161 -1.72 18.70 -3.10
C PHE A 161 -2.63 17.68 -2.42
N PHE A 162 -2.44 17.43 -1.12
CA PHE A 162 -3.23 16.44 -0.40
C PHE A 162 -4.67 16.89 -0.13
N GLU A 163 -4.94 18.20 0.00
CA GLU A 163 -6.29 18.73 0.07
C GLU A 163 -7.10 18.38 -1.19
N GLN A 164 -6.49 18.51 -2.38
CA GLN A 164 -7.11 18.11 -3.64
C GLN A 164 -7.40 16.59 -3.70
N LEU A 165 -6.50 15.77 -3.16
CA LEU A 165 -6.70 14.31 -3.11
C LEU A 165 -7.83 13.93 -2.14
N CYS A 166 -7.88 14.56 -0.97
CA CYS A 166 -8.96 14.33 0.00
C CYS A 166 -10.32 14.79 -0.56
N GLU A 167 -10.36 15.95 -1.24
CA GLU A 167 -11.58 16.41 -1.94
C GLU A 167 -12.00 15.43 -3.05
N ALA A 168 -11.05 14.92 -3.84
CA ALA A 168 -11.33 13.93 -4.88
C ALA A 168 -11.85 12.59 -4.33
N ALA A 169 -11.41 12.21 -3.14
CA ALA A 169 -11.84 11.00 -2.43
C ALA A 169 -13.11 11.20 -1.58
N ASP A 170 -13.71 12.38 -1.56
CA ASP A 170 -14.84 12.77 -0.69
C ASP A 170 -14.55 12.49 0.82
N ILE A 171 -13.29 12.74 1.28
CA ILE A 171 -12.85 12.57 2.67
C ILE A 171 -12.32 13.89 3.24
N GLU A 172 -12.31 13.99 4.56
CA GLU A 172 -11.77 15.18 5.25
C GLU A 172 -10.24 15.21 5.18
N SER A 173 -9.69 16.40 4.88
CA SER A 173 -8.27 16.67 5.06
C SER A 173 -8.02 17.04 6.51
N LEU A 174 -7.19 16.25 7.19
CA LEU A 174 -6.82 16.48 8.59
C LEU A 174 -5.49 17.25 8.74
N LEU A 175 -4.95 17.79 7.65
CA LEU A 175 -3.73 18.60 7.68
C LEU A 175 -4.02 19.98 8.26
N ASP A 176 -3.12 20.44 9.13
CA ASP A 176 -3.22 21.79 9.70
C ASP A 176 -3.02 22.84 8.58
N PRO A 177 -3.99 23.71 8.29
CA PRO A 177 -3.86 24.70 7.24
C PRO A 177 -2.84 25.82 7.55
N ARG A 178 -2.46 26.00 8.82
CA ARG A 178 -1.58 27.10 9.26
C ARG A 178 -0.60 26.69 10.36
N PRO A 179 0.22 25.65 10.14
CA PRO A 179 1.21 25.25 11.12
C PRO A 179 2.29 26.33 11.28
N ARG A 180 2.96 26.29 12.43
CA ARG A 180 4.10 27.16 12.67
C ARG A 180 5.34 26.57 12.02
N PHE A 181 6.10 27.39 11.29
CA PHE A 181 7.39 27.05 10.71
C PHE A 181 8.46 28.05 11.07
N SER A 182 9.73 27.60 11.05
CA SER A 182 10.88 28.49 11.00
C SER A 182 10.91 29.23 9.64
N ARG A 183 11.58 30.39 9.58
CA ARG A 183 11.76 31.13 8.31
C ARG A 183 12.95 30.60 7.52
N GLU A 184 13.13 29.30 7.45
CA GLU A 184 14.21 28.70 6.67
C GLU A 184 13.90 28.72 5.18
N VAL A 185 14.94 28.98 4.38
CA VAL A 185 14.88 28.81 2.92
C VAL A 185 15.41 27.42 2.61
N GLU A 186 14.61 26.60 1.97
CA GLU A 186 14.99 25.23 1.60
C GLU A 186 15.49 25.22 0.16
N PRO A 187 16.58 24.46 -0.14
CA PRO A 187 17.16 24.35 -1.49
C PRO A 187 16.36 23.40 -2.40
N TRP A 188 15.07 23.25 -2.14
CA TRP A 188 14.16 22.40 -2.91
C TRP A 188 12.73 22.97 -2.90
N LYS A 189 11.94 22.55 -3.88
CA LYS A 189 10.51 22.87 -4.02
C LYS A 189 9.73 21.60 -4.24
N PHE A 190 8.57 21.47 -3.59
CA PHE A 190 7.58 20.48 -3.96
C PHE A 190 6.76 21.00 -5.13
N VAL A 191 6.68 20.23 -6.21
CA VAL A 191 6.00 20.60 -7.46
C VAL A 191 4.98 19.52 -7.83
N HIS A 192 3.78 19.95 -8.25
CA HIS A 192 2.71 19.04 -8.61
C HIS A 192 1.78 19.65 -9.68
N SER A 193 1.00 18.82 -10.36
CA SER A 193 0.18 19.20 -11.51
C SER A 193 -1.00 20.13 -11.19
N TYR A 194 -1.35 20.30 -9.92
CA TYR A 194 -2.41 21.22 -9.51
C TYR A 194 -1.95 22.68 -9.38
N GLN A 195 -0.67 22.97 -9.56
CA GLN A 195 -0.11 24.32 -9.54
C GLN A 195 -0.42 25.07 -10.85
N GLU A 196 -0.41 26.41 -10.81
CA GLU A 196 -0.61 27.23 -12.01
C GLU A 196 0.55 27.09 -13.00
N ALA A 197 1.79 27.15 -12.49
CA ALA A 197 2.98 26.95 -13.29
C ALA A 197 3.25 25.46 -13.51
N THR A 198 3.43 25.06 -14.75
CA THR A 198 3.68 23.66 -15.10
C THR A 198 5.09 23.22 -14.73
N PHE A 199 5.31 21.91 -14.62
CA PHE A 199 6.63 21.35 -14.32
C PHE A 199 7.72 21.86 -15.30
N PRO A 200 7.54 21.81 -16.64
CA PRO A 200 8.58 22.32 -17.55
C PRO A 200 8.86 23.81 -17.36
N ALA A 201 7.83 24.63 -17.16
CA ALA A 201 8.00 26.06 -16.92
C ALA A 201 8.74 26.38 -15.62
N GLN A 202 8.61 25.52 -14.58
CA GLN A 202 9.32 25.69 -13.32
C GLN A 202 10.76 25.19 -13.38
N LEU A 203 11.02 24.12 -14.14
CA LEU A 203 12.35 23.54 -14.29
C LEU A 203 13.24 24.37 -15.23
N LEU A 204 12.70 24.76 -16.39
CA LEU A 204 13.44 25.34 -17.53
C LEU A 204 13.38 26.88 -17.57
N SER A 205 12.91 27.55 -16.54
CA SER A 205 12.46 28.96 -16.52
C SER A 205 13.52 30.04 -16.72
N SER A 206 14.77 29.74 -17.10
CA SER A 206 15.80 30.79 -17.10
C SER A 206 16.90 30.74 -18.14
N GLU A 207 16.95 29.76 -19.05
CA GLU A 207 18.13 29.67 -19.95
C GLU A 207 17.74 29.36 -21.40
N ALA A 208 18.11 30.24 -22.32
CA ALA A 208 17.77 30.14 -23.74
C ALA A 208 18.40 28.93 -24.46
N ASP A 209 19.54 28.40 -23.96
CA ASP A 209 20.28 27.28 -24.55
C ASP A 209 20.62 26.23 -23.47
N ALA A 210 19.60 25.58 -22.93
CA ALA A 210 19.78 24.63 -21.82
C ALA A 210 20.11 23.21 -22.30
N ASP A 211 21.18 22.63 -21.77
CA ASP A 211 21.38 21.19 -21.79
C ASP A 211 20.46 20.54 -20.77
N LEU A 212 19.59 19.65 -21.24
CA LEU A 212 18.64 18.90 -20.43
C LEU A 212 18.99 17.41 -20.47
N ALA A 213 19.45 16.87 -19.36
CA ALA A 213 19.61 15.42 -19.19
C ALA A 213 18.37 14.81 -18.56
N VAL A 214 17.87 13.73 -19.17
CA VAL A 214 16.63 13.06 -18.70
C VAL A 214 16.81 11.57 -18.62
N TRP A 215 16.40 11.00 -17.48
CA TRP A 215 16.16 9.57 -17.34
C TRP A 215 14.64 9.35 -17.43
N SER A 216 14.22 8.49 -18.35
CA SER A 216 12.81 8.13 -18.47
C SER A 216 12.65 6.75 -19.10
N PRO A 217 11.83 5.86 -18.53
CA PRO A 217 11.53 4.56 -19.12
C PRO A 217 10.67 4.68 -20.37
N TYR A 218 9.84 5.73 -20.44
CA TYR A 218 8.90 5.94 -21.54
C TYR A 218 9.25 7.20 -22.29
N LEU A 219 9.19 7.09 -23.63
CA LEU A 219 9.43 8.16 -24.56
C LEU A 219 8.18 8.38 -25.42
N PRO A 220 7.98 9.58 -26.00
CA PRO A 220 6.91 9.81 -26.97
C PRO A 220 7.19 9.03 -28.26
N GLN A 221 6.15 8.69 -29.01
CA GLN A 221 6.29 8.06 -30.32
C GLN A 221 6.99 8.99 -31.32
N ASP A 222 6.67 10.29 -31.27
CA ASP A 222 7.29 11.35 -32.05
C ASP A 222 8.08 12.29 -31.12
N LEU A 223 9.39 12.11 -31.11
CA LEU A 223 10.32 12.91 -30.31
C LEU A 223 10.46 14.33 -30.81
N ASP A 224 10.43 14.57 -32.13
CA ASP A 224 10.58 15.91 -32.69
C ASP A 224 9.38 16.81 -32.31
N GLU A 225 8.17 16.32 -32.52
CA GLU A 225 6.97 17.03 -32.09
C GLU A 225 6.95 17.30 -30.60
N PHE A 226 7.37 16.31 -29.80
CA PHE A 226 7.41 16.46 -28.35
C PHE A 226 8.44 17.51 -27.91
N LEU A 227 9.64 17.53 -28.50
CA LEU A 227 10.65 18.53 -28.17
C LEU A 227 10.18 19.94 -28.48
N GLN A 228 9.54 20.16 -29.64
CA GLN A 228 8.95 21.46 -30.00
C GLN A 228 7.85 21.89 -28.99
N ARG A 229 7.05 20.96 -28.49
CA ARG A 229 6.05 21.22 -27.43
C ARG A 229 6.71 21.57 -26.10
N LEU A 230 7.76 20.84 -25.75
CA LEU A 230 8.49 21.07 -24.51
C LEU A 230 9.17 22.46 -24.52
N GLU A 231 9.80 22.85 -25.63
CA GLU A 231 10.39 24.18 -25.84
C GLU A 231 9.35 25.28 -25.68
N ARG A 232 8.18 25.14 -26.35
CA ARG A 232 7.07 26.08 -26.18
C ARG A 232 6.55 26.17 -24.77
N ALA A 233 6.40 25.03 -24.08
CA ALA A 233 5.92 25.00 -22.70
C ALA A 233 6.90 25.61 -21.71
N ALA A 234 8.20 25.52 -22.02
CA ALA A 234 9.29 26.06 -21.22
C ALA A 234 9.62 27.53 -21.55
N GLY A 235 9.17 28.04 -22.70
CA GLY A 235 9.52 29.37 -23.18
C GLY A 235 11.00 29.49 -23.59
N THR A 236 11.61 28.40 -24.07
CA THR A 236 13.01 28.33 -24.51
C THR A 236 13.08 27.89 -25.97
N GLU A 237 14.12 28.32 -26.71
CA GLU A 237 14.15 28.10 -28.18
C GLU A 237 15.10 27.01 -28.64
N GLN A 238 16.02 26.48 -27.87
CA GLN A 238 17.00 25.48 -28.35
C GLN A 238 17.46 24.55 -27.24
N LEU A 239 16.60 23.61 -26.85
CA LEU A 239 16.99 22.54 -25.92
C LEU A 239 17.94 21.55 -26.61
N ARG A 240 19.05 21.22 -25.93
CA ARG A 240 19.88 20.05 -26.21
C ARG A 240 19.54 18.97 -25.19
N VAL A 241 18.98 17.86 -25.68
CA VAL A 241 18.47 16.80 -24.80
C VAL A 241 19.38 15.59 -24.80
N HIS A 242 19.73 15.12 -23.61
CA HIS A 242 20.56 13.96 -23.35
C HIS A 242 19.71 12.88 -22.67
N LEU A 243 19.26 11.86 -23.42
CA LEU A 243 18.33 10.84 -22.94
C LEU A 243 19.04 9.60 -22.44
N VAL A 244 18.86 9.29 -21.17
CA VAL A 244 19.14 7.98 -20.59
C VAL A 244 17.83 7.18 -20.65
N ALA A 245 17.60 6.54 -21.78
CA ALA A 245 16.38 5.78 -22.05
C ALA A 245 16.54 4.31 -21.65
N ASP A 246 15.48 3.70 -21.17
CA ASP A 246 15.40 2.26 -20.99
C ASP A 246 15.19 1.56 -22.34
N ARG A 247 15.59 0.29 -22.42
CA ARG A 247 15.42 -0.55 -23.60
C ARG A 247 14.48 -1.73 -23.26
N SER A 248 13.42 -1.87 -24.04
CA SER A 248 12.57 -3.04 -23.99
C SER A 248 12.97 -4.00 -25.11
N ALA A 249 13.28 -5.24 -24.76
CA ALA A 249 13.77 -6.25 -25.70
C ALA A 249 14.89 -5.74 -26.64
N GLY A 250 15.76 -4.88 -26.14
CA GLY A 250 16.88 -4.28 -26.88
C GLY A 250 16.57 -3.03 -27.67
N HIS A 251 15.28 -2.61 -27.76
CA HIS A 251 14.86 -1.44 -28.52
C HIS A 251 14.48 -0.26 -27.62
N VAL A 252 14.80 0.96 -28.05
CA VAL A 252 14.33 2.20 -27.42
C VAL A 252 12.83 2.35 -27.71
N ARG A 253 12.06 2.78 -26.71
CA ARG A 253 10.59 2.89 -26.78
C ARG A 253 10.12 4.14 -27.54
N THR A 254 10.67 4.38 -28.70
CA THR A 254 10.27 5.47 -29.63
C THR A 254 10.40 5.00 -31.07
N GLY A 255 9.64 5.61 -31.98
CA GLY A 255 9.71 5.34 -33.41
C GLY A 255 10.91 6.02 -34.06
N TRP A 256 11.52 5.35 -35.06
CA TRP A 256 12.52 6.00 -35.91
C TRP A 256 11.86 6.91 -36.96
N SER A 257 12.42 8.09 -37.14
CA SER A 257 12.02 9.03 -38.20
C SER A 257 13.22 9.79 -38.77
N PRO A 258 13.13 10.34 -40.00
CA PRO A 258 14.17 11.24 -40.52
C PRO A 258 14.40 12.48 -39.63
N ALA A 259 13.34 12.96 -38.97
CA ALA A 259 13.45 14.08 -38.04
C ALA A 259 14.28 13.68 -36.80
N LEU A 260 14.12 12.46 -36.30
CA LEU A 260 14.95 11.96 -35.20
C LEU A 260 16.43 11.91 -35.61
N ALA A 261 16.76 11.42 -36.81
CA ALA A 261 18.11 11.44 -37.33
C ALA A 261 18.69 12.86 -37.40
N GLN A 262 17.92 13.81 -37.94
CA GLN A 262 18.31 15.22 -38.03
C GLN A 262 18.57 15.84 -36.65
N LEU A 263 17.76 15.50 -35.62
CA LEU A 263 17.99 15.95 -34.24
C LEU A 263 19.31 15.41 -33.67
N GLN A 264 19.69 14.18 -34.00
CA GLN A 264 20.98 13.60 -33.58
C GLN A 264 22.15 14.26 -34.34
N ASP A 265 22.05 14.42 -35.65
CA ASP A 265 23.09 15.06 -36.51
C ASP A 265 23.34 16.50 -36.08
N SER A 266 22.30 17.26 -35.76
CA SER A 266 22.36 18.61 -35.23
C SER A 266 22.78 18.71 -33.76
N ARG A 267 23.01 17.59 -33.09
CA ARG A 267 23.33 17.48 -31.65
C ARG A 267 22.27 18.07 -30.72
N ARG A 268 21.05 18.23 -31.20
CA ARG A 268 19.91 18.63 -30.35
C ARG A 268 19.38 17.47 -29.50
N LEU A 269 19.64 16.23 -29.93
CA LEU A 269 19.30 15.02 -29.17
C LEU A 269 20.51 14.08 -29.14
N SER A 270 20.80 13.52 -27.98
CA SER A 270 21.75 12.43 -27.83
C SER A 270 21.22 11.37 -26.90
N PHE A 271 21.34 10.10 -27.29
CA PHE A 271 21.12 9.00 -26.39
C PHE A 271 22.39 8.73 -25.58
N ARG A 272 22.19 8.41 -24.29
CA ARG A 272 23.27 8.20 -23.34
C ARG A 272 23.13 6.85 -22.64
N LYS A 273 24.27 6.24 -22.31
CA LYS A 273 24.30 5.06 -21.44
C LYS A 273 23.87 5.46 -20.03
N ASN A 274 23.28 4.51 -19.30
CA ASN A 274 23.05 4.67 -17.88
C ASN A 274 24.40 4.69 -17.15
N PRO A 275 24.71 5.71 -16.32
CA PRO A 275 25.98 5.79 -15.58
C PRO A 275 26.02 4.82 -14.39
N VAL A 276 24.88 4.28 -13.95
CA VAL A 276 24.80 3.28 -12.89
C VAL A 276 24.98 1.90 -13.51
N HIS A 277 25.95 1.13 -13.03
CA HIS A 277 26.09 -0.26 -13.43
C HIS A 277 24.90 -1.06 -12.92
N PHE A 278 24.14 -1.63 -13.85
CA PHE A 278 23.04 -2.53 -13.52
C PHE A 278 23.59 -3.86 -13.00
N ASP A 279 23.10 -4.30 -11.87
CA ASP A 279 23.02 -5.73 -11.60
C ASP A 279 22.05 -6.33 -12.65
N THR A 280 22.46 -7.42 -13.30
CA THR A 280 21.66 -8.15 -14.32
C THR A 280 20.29 -8.62 -13.81
N ARG A 281 20.00 -8.44 -12.53
CA ARG A 281 18.73 -8.75 -11.87
C ARG A 281 17.72 -7.61 -11.86
N MET A 282 18.06 -6.41 -12.34
CA MET A 282 17.12 -5.31 -12.44
C MET A 282 16.17 -5.52 -13.63
N GLU A 283 14.89 -5.40 -13.38
CA GLU A 283 13.85 -5.61 -14.39
C GLU A 283 13.75 -4.41 -15.34
N LEU A 284 13.80 -3.18 -14.81
CA LEU A 284 13.55 -1.96 -15.56
C LEU A 284 14.32 -0.76 -14.96
N CYS A 285 14.88 0.10 -15.81
CA CYS A 285 15.30 1.44 -15.42
C CYS A 285 14.09 2.38 -15.39
N HIS A 286 13.38 2.40 -14.27
CA HIS A 286 12.14 3.16 -14.13
C HIS A 286 12.34 4.55 -13.48
N ALA A 287 13.57 4.95 -13.20
CA ALA A 287 13.90 6.26 -12.65
C ALA A 287 13.45 7.40 -13.56
N LYS A 288 12.94 8.47 -12.97
CA LYS A 288 12.56 9.71 -13.65
C LYS A 288 13.33 10.86 -13.02
N VAL A 289 14.35 11.29 -13.76
CA VAL A 289 15.29 12.34 -13.33
C VAL A 289 15.44 13.33 -14.46
N TRP A 290 15.36 14.61 -14.13
CA TRP A 290 15.53 15.71 -15.10
C TRP A 290 16.59 16.66 -14.54
N LYS A 291 17.63 16.93 -15.29
CA LYS A 291 18.74 17.77 -14.87
C LYS A 291 19.01 18.87 -15.88
N VAL A 292 19.00 20.09 -15.40
CA VAL A 292 19.44 21.29 -16.12
C VAL A 292 20.49 22.03 -15.29
N ALA A 293 21.10 23.08 -15.83
CA ALA A 293 22.01 23.91 -15.06
C ALA A 293 21.35 24.42 -13.76
N GLY A 294 22.02 24.22 -12.65
CA GLY A 294 21.57 24.68 -11.32
C GLY A 294 20.36 23.94 -10.72
N LYS A 295 19.71 23.00 -11.42
CA LYS A 295 18.51 22.32 -10.92
C LYS A 295 18.50 20.84 -11.27
N LEU A 296 18.01 20.04 -10.31
CA LEU A 296 17.72 18.60 -10.45
C LEU A 296 16.26 18.35 -10.09
N ALA A 297 15.51 17.68 -10.96
CA ALA A 297 14.16 17.24 -10.62
C ALA A 297 14.11 15.71 -10.47
N ILE A 298 13.44 15.26 -9.40
CA ILE A 298 13.15 13.86 -9.10
C ILE A 298 11.66 13.75 -8.80
N GLY A 299 10.94 12.86 -9.49
CA GLY A 299 9.50 12.72 -9.30
C GLY A 299 8.90 11.65 -10.18
N SER A 300 7.63 11.85 -10.52
CA SER A 300 6.88 10.90 -11.34
C SER A 300 6.87 11.24 -12.83
N TRP A 301 7.48 12.35 -13.26
CA TRP A 301 7.43 12.89 -14.62
C TRP A 301 8.17 12.05 -15.66
N ASN A 302 7.42 11.39 -16.55
CA ASN A 302 7.97 10.74 -17.73
C ASN A 302 8.31 11.77 -18.83
N PHE A 303 9.23 11.41 -19.71
CA PHE A 303 9.58 12.20 -20.90
C PHE A 303 8.54 11.96 -22.01
N THR A 304 7.29 12.31 -21.74
CA THR A 304 6.13 12.22 -22.64
C THR A 304 5.26 13.46 -22.48
N GLY A 305 4.41 13.78 -23.44
CA GLY A 305 3.51 14.94 -23.36
C GLY A 305 2.66 14.95 -22.08
N PRO A 306 1.84 13.92 -21.82
CA PRO A 306 1.03 13.86 -20.60
C PRO A 306 1.86 13.80 -19.32
N GLY A 307 2.93 12.98 -19.31
CA GLY A 307 3.75 12.70 -18.13
C GLY A 307 4.67 13.85 -17.71
N SER A 308 5.00 14.77 -18.61
CA SER A 308 5.76 16.00 -18.29
C SER A 308 4.86 17.21 -18.04
N ASN A 309 3.54 17.10 -18.21
CA ASN A 309 2.59 18.21 -18.18
C ASN A 309 2.86 19.28 -19.27
N SER A 310 3.36 18.85 -20.41
CA SER A 310 3.70 19.74 -21.54
C SER A 310 2.61 19.86 -22.59
N LEU A 311 1.52 19.08 -22.51
CA LEU A 311 0.42 19.19 -23.44
C LEU A 311 -0.30 20.54 -23.30
N ARG A 312 -0.54 21.20 -24.46
CA ARG A 312 -1.26 22.47 -24.57
C ARG A 312 -2.35 22.35 -25.65
N LYS A 313 -3.42 23.11 -25.48
CA LYS A 313 -4.39 23.38 -26.53
C LYS A 313 -3.78 24.34 -27.57
N ASP A 314 -4.41 24.47 -28.72
CA ASP A 314 -3.94 25.37 -29.80
C ASP A 314 -3.83 26.84 -29.35
N ASN A 315 -4.64 27.26 -28.38
CA ASN A 315 -4.59 28.59 -27.79
C ASN A 315 -3.52 28.76 -26.69
N GLY A 316 -2.69 27.73 -26.44
CA GLY A 316 -1.63 27.73 -25.42
C GLY A 316 -2.09 27.34 -24.01
N ASP A 317 -3.39 27.18 -23.77
CA ASP A 317 -3.93 26.78 -22.49
C ASP A 317 -3.58 25.32 -22.13
N TRP A 318 -3.79 24.96 -20.86
CA TRP A 318 -3.64 23.60 -20.35
C TRP A 318 -4.49 22.60 -21.14
N HIS A 319 -3.86 21.47 -21.54
CA HIS A 319 -4.59 20.37 -22.16
C HIS A 319 -5.09 19.39 -21.08
N PRO A 320 -6.36 18.97 -21.13
CA PRO A 320 -6.93 18.13 -20.08
C PRO A 320 -6.36 16.71 -20.00
N ASP A 321 -5.70 16.20 -21.05
CA ASP A 321 -5.09 14.86 -21.07
C ASP A 321 -3.69 14.81 -20.42
N ASN A 322 -3.24 15.88 -19.77
CA ASN A 322 -2.08 15.80 -18.90
C ASN A 322 -2.36 14.90 -17.68
N ASN A 323 -1.33 14.25 -17.18
CA ASN A 323 -1.43 13.44 -15.95
C ASN A 323 -1.35 14.29 -14.69
N VAL A 324 -1.84 13.74 -13.58
CA VAL A 324 -1.46 14.22 -12.25
C VAL A 324 -0.09 13.65 -11.90
N GLU A 325 0.89 14.50 -11.71
CA GLU A 325 2.28 14.18 -11.39
C GLU A 325 2.75 14.99 -10.19
N ALA A 326 3.78 14.51 -9.47
CA ALA A 326 4.40 15.24 -8.37
C ALA A 326 5.86 14.83 -8.15
N GLY A 327 6.63 15.72 -7.52
CA GLY A 327 8.02 15.49 -7.19
C GLY A 327 8.72 16.74 -6.66
N PHE A 328 10.03 16.75 -6.77
CA PHE A 328 10.87 17.85 -6.30
C PHE A 328 11.66 18.48 -7.45
N ILE A 329 11.83 19.79 -7.38
CA ILE A 329 12.92 20.52 -8.04
C ILE A 329 13.89 20.96 -6.94
N ILE A 330 15.14 20.56 -7.06
CA ILE A 330 16.22 20.70 -6.08
C ILE A 330 17.27 21.60 -6.67
N ASP A 331 17.77 22.57 -5.93
CA ASP A 331 18.93 23.36 -6.31
C ASP A 331 20.16 22.44 -6.31
N ASP A 332 20.84 22.31 -7.44
CA ASP A 332 21.94 21.36 -7.64
C ASP A 332 22.98 21.92 -8.62
N GLU A 333 24.16 22.21 -8.11
CA GLU A 333 25.27 22.83 -8.86
C GLU A 333 26.06 21.84 -9.75
N HIS A 334 25.77 20.54 -9.63
CA HIS A 334 26.45 19.53 -10.45
C HIS A 334 26.14 19.69 -11.93
N ASP A 335 27.11 19.36 -12.78
CA ASP A 335 26.92 19.35 -14.23
C ASP A 335 25.99 18.21 -14.65
N TRP A 336 25.19 18.44 -15.71
CA TRP A 336 24.32 17.43 -16.29
C TRP A 336 25.07 16.16 -16.73
N GLN A 337 26.35 16.28 -17.12
CA GLN A 337 27.21 15.14 -17.49
C GLN A 337 27.36 14.10 -16.37
N GLN A 338 27.23 14.52 -15.11
CA GLN A 338 27.35 13.60 -13.97
C GLN A 338 26.15 12.65 -13.83
N VAL A 339 25.03 12.99 -14.44
CA VAL A 339 23.84 12.11 -14.45
C VAL A 339 23.71 11.30 -15.74
N CYS A 340 24.69 11.38 -16.66
CA CYS A 340 24.72 10.67 -17.92
C CYS A 340 26.01 9.86 -18.11
N GLY A 341 25.93 8.70 -18.72
CA GLY A 341 27.07 7.95 -19.22
C GLY A 341 27.49 8.40 -20.62
N ASP A 342 28.34 7.57 -21.26
CA ASP A 342 28.83 7.79 -22.62
C ASP A 342 27.69 7.94 -23.63
N VAL A 343 28.00 8.55 -24.76
CA VAL A 343 27.09 8.60 -25.92
C VAL A 343 26.78 7.19 -26.39
N LEU A 344 25.51 6.93 -26.62
CA LEU A 344 25.01 5.69 -27.20
C LEU A 344 24.56 5.98 -28.64
N ALA A 345 25.18 5.29 -29.61
CA ALA A 345 24.68 5.32 -30.98
C ALA A 345 23.33 4.61 -31.05
N VAL A 346 22.31 5.26 -31.57
CA VAL A 346 20.97 4.73 -31.78
C VAL A 346 20.59 4.95 -33.24
N GLY A 347 20.38 3.84 -33.96
CA GLY A 347 19.93 3.82 -35.34
C GLY A 347 18.47 3.36 -35.49
N ALA A 348 18.02 3.16 -36.71
CA ALA A 348 16.66 2.71 -37.01
C ALA A 348 16.38 1.31 -36.42
N GLU A 349 17.38 0.45 -36.41
CA GLU A 349 17.34 -0.90 -35.87
C GLU A 349 17.21 -0.96 -34.33
N ASP A 350 17.61 0.12 -33.65
CA ASP A 350 17.51 0.26 -32.19
C ASP A 350 16.16 0.80 -31.73
N CYS A 351 15.32 1.28 -32.62
CA CYS A 351 14.01 1.89 -32.30
C CYS A 351 12.88 0.86 -32.41
N GLY A 352 11.82 1.04 -31.64
CA GLY A 352 10.62 0.20 -31.70
C GLY A 352 9.86 0.38 -32.99
N THR A 353 9.33 -0.72 -33.58
CA THR A 353 8.39 -0.63 -34.69
C THR A 353 7.01 -0.18 -34.21
N PRO A 354 6.14 0.39 -35.09
CA PRO A 354 4.79 0.79 -34.68
C PRO A 354 3.97 -0.34 -34.05
N GLU A 355 4.18 -1.60 -34.49
CA GLU A 355 3.51 -2.79 -33.92
C GLU A 355 3.99 -3.02 -32.49
N LYS A 356 5.31 -3.06 -32.26
CA LYS A 356 5.90 -3.25 -30.93
C LYS A 356 5.51 -2.13 -29.96
N LEU A 357 5.46 -0.89 -30.46
CA LEU A 357 5.05 0.26 -29.64
C LEU A 357 3.56 0.26 -29.30
N LYS A 358 2.71 -0.38 -30.15
CA LYS A 358 1.30 -0.59 -29.82
C LYS A 358 1.10 -1.64 -28.74
N ASP A 359 1.86 -2.73 -28.76
CA ASP A 359 1.81 -3.78 -27.74
C ASP A 359 2.32 -3.30 -26.37
N GLU A 360 3.20 -2.29 -26.36
CA GLU A 360 3.67 -1.64 -25.14
C GLU A 360 2.78 -0.45 -24.70
N GLY A 361 1.83 -0.04 -25.54
CA GLY A 361 0.86 1.00 -25.21
C GLY A 361 0.01 0.59 -24.02
N LEU A 362 -0.01 1.41 -22.98
CA LEU A 362 -0.85 1.20 -21.82
C LEU A 362 -2.33 1.26 -22.26
N VAL A 363 -2.92 0.09 -22.54
CA VAL A 363 -4.36 -0.01 -22.83
C VAL A 363 -5.08 0.15 -21.49
N VAL A 364 -5.63 1.33 -21.29
CA VAL A 364 -6.39 1.66 -20.08
C VAL A 364 -7.86 1.52 -20.41
N ASP A 365 -8.55 0.62 -19.72
CA ASP A 365 -10.01 0.56 -19.79
C ASP A 365 -10.63 1.91 -19.39
N PRO A 366 -11.58 2.44 -20.17
CA PRO A 366 -12.23 3.69 -19.81
C PRO A 366 -12.99 3.52 -18.50
N LEU A 367 -12.76 4.47 -17.59
CA LEU A 367 -13.52 4.52 -16.34
C LEU A 367 -15.01 4.74 -16.61
N PRO A 368 -15.93 4.22 -15.77
CA PRO A 368 -17.36 4.49 -15.91
C PRO A 368 -17.65 6.01 -15.78
N PRO A 369 -18.80 6.51 -16.29
CA PRO A 369 -19.11 7.94 -16.28
C PRO A 369 -19.43 8.50 -14.90
N PHE A 370 -19.11 7.79 -13.85
CA PHE A 370 -19.30 8.17 -12.45
C PHE A 370 -18.10 7.81 -11.60
N ASP A 371 -17.94 8.50 -10.50
CA ASP A 371 -17.06 8.17 -9.41
C ASP A 371 -17.87 7.53 -8.27
N LEU A 372 -17.29 6.52 -7.60
CA LEU A 372 -17.97 5.79 -6.53
C LEU A 372 -16.94 5.35 -5.47
N HIS A 373 -17.15 5.81 -4.25
CA HIS A 373 -16.47 5.37 -3.05
C HIS A 373 -17.46 4.60 -2.17
N VAL A 374 -17.08 3.40 -1.78
CA VAL A 374 -17.89 2.53 -0.94
C VAL A 374 -17.28 2.46 0.44
N THR A 375 -18.07 2.78 1.45
CA THR A 375 -17.69 2.70 2.85
C THR A 375 -18.51 1.64 3.57
N PHE A 376 -17.97 1.07 4.64
CA PHE A 376 -18.70 0.24 5.58
C PHE A 376 -18.44 0.72 7.01
N ASP A 377 -19.50 1.12 7.70
CA ASP A 377 -19.42 1.58 9.07
C ASP A 377 -19.69 0.41 10.03
N TRP A 378 -18.67 0.04 10.83
CA TRP A 378 -18.74 -1.06 11.76
C TRP A 378 -19.69 -0.83 12.95
N HIS A 379 -19.96 0.43 13.30
CA HIS A 379 -20.87 0.76 14.40
C HIS A 379 -22.34 0.56 13.97
N THR A 380 -22.68 1.05 12.79
CA THR A 380 -24.05 0.96 12.25
C THR A 380 -24.26 -0.30 11.40
N GLN A 381 -23.21 -1.03 11.06
CA GLN A 381 -23.23 -2.21 10.18
C GLN A 381 -23.86 -1.91 8.81
N ALA A 382 -23.61 -0.75 8.27
CA ALA A 382 -24.23 -0.26 7.05
C ALA A 382 -23.18 0.16 6.01
N TYR A 383 -23.53 -0.09 4.73
CA TYR A 383 -22.77 0.44 3.61
C TYR A 383 -23.17 1.88 3.32
N GLY A 384 -22.17 2.73 3.07
CA GLY A 384 -22.31 4.10 2.59
C GLY A 384 -21.73 4.25 1.17
N PHE A 385 -22.40 5.04 0.34
CA PHE A 385 -21.95 5.38 -1.00
C PHE A 385 -21.72 6.87 -1.11
N GLU A 386 -20.49 7.24 -1.49
CA GLU A 386 -20.09 8.61 -1.84
C GLU A 386 -19.62 8.64 -3.29
N GLY A 387 -19.64 9.82 -3.91
CA GLY A 387 -19.21 9.98 -5.28
C GLY A 387 -20.13 10.88 -6.10
N GLN A 388 -19.96 10.84 -7.40
CA GLN A 388 -20.73 11.71 -8.31
C GLN A 388 -20.80 11.12 -9.72
N TRP A 389 -21.95 11.28 -10.36
CA TRP A 389 -22.08 11.12 -11.81
C TRP A 389 -21.44 12.30 -12.54
N MET A 390 -20.52 12.05 -13.48
CA MET A 390 -19.67 13.11 -14.06
C MET A 390 -20.03 13.47 -15.48
N GLU A 391 -20.61 12.56 -16.27
CA GLU A 391 -20.86 12.75 -17.69
C GLU A 391 -22.32 12.46 -18.07
N GLY A 392 -23.03 13.46 -18.58
CA GLY A 392 -24.42 13.29 -19.02
C GLY A 392 -25.43 13.11 -17.88
N ARG A 393 -26.49 12.36 -18.12
CA ARG A 393 -27.52 12.02 -17.11
C ARG A 393 -27.24 10.65 -16.50
N PRO A 394 -27.51 10.48 -15.19
CA PRO A 394 -27.43 9.17 -14.56
C PRO A 394 -28.25 8.10 -15.29
N ASP A 395 -27.62 6.97 -15.56
CA ASP A 395 -28.21 5.80 -16.19
C ASP A 395 -28.49 4.72 -15.13
N ALA A 396 -29.62 4.01 -15.26
CA ALA A 396 -30.10 3.04 -14.29
C ALA A 396 -29.59 1.59 -14.53
N GLY A 397 -28.63 1.38 -15.41
CA GLY A 397 -28.22 0.02 -15.82
C GLY A 397 -27.02 -0.57 -15.05
N TYR A 398 -26.67 -0.05 -13.88
CA TYR A 398 -25.52 -0.52 -13.10
C TYR A 398 -25.93 -1.28 -11.85
N GLU A 399 -25.30 -2.42 -11.62
CA GLU A 399 -25.44 -3.23 -10.42
C GLU A 399 -24.12 -3.25 -9.64
N ILE A 400 -24.20 -3.24 -8.32
CA ILE A 400 -23.05 -3.33 -7.44
C ILE A 400 -23.12 -4.60 -6.58
N PHE A 401 -22.04 -5.35 -6.58
CA PHE A 401 -21.80 -6.49 -5.72
C PHE A 401 -20.97 -6.05 -4.52
N LEU A 402 -21.57 -6.11 -3.34
CA LEU A 402 -20.93 -5.70 -2.09
C LEU A 402 -20.44 -6.93 -1.32
N PRO A 403 -19.24 -6.90 -0.73
CA PRO A 403 -18.78 -7.96 0.15
C PRO A 403 -19.78 -8.26 1.27
N GLY A 404 -20.01 -9.53 1.57
CA GLY A 404 -20.95 -9.94 2.61
C GLY A 404 -22.43 -9.73 2.29
N VAL A 405 -22.77 -9.28 1.10
CA VAL A 405 -24.17 -9.13 0.63
C VAL A 405 -24.44 -10.20 -0.42
N LYS A 406 -25.49 -11.02 -0.22
CA LYS A 406 -25.78 -12.15 -1.09
C LYS A 406 -26.19 -11.76 -2.51
N GLU A 407 -26.98 -10.68 -2.62
CA GLU A 407 -27.56 -10.25 -3.89
C GLU A 407 -26.94 -8.93 -4.35
N ALA A 408 -26.81 -8.77 -5.67
CA ALA A 408 -26.40 -7.50 -6.25
C ALA A 408 -27.40 -6.40 -5.93
N CYS A 409 -26.93 -5.21 -5.61
CA CYS A 409 -27.76 -4.03 -5.39
C CYS A 409 -27.80 -3.19 -6.66
N LEU A 410 -28.95 -2.67 -7.03
CA LEU A 410 -29.05 -1.68 -8.11
C LEU A 410 -28.40 -0.37 -7.66
N LEU A 411 -27.42 0.13 -8.41
CA LEU A 411 -26.79 1.42 -8.16
C LEU A 411 -27.71 2.56 -8.60
N LYS A 412 -28.26 3.28 -7.64
CA LYS A 412 -29.22 4.37 -7.85
C LYS A 412 -28.58 5.73 -7.62
N TRP A 413 -29.09 6.74 -8.32
CA TRP A 413 -28.60 8.12 -8.23
C TRP A 413 -29.76 9.06 -7.90
N ASN A 414 -29.48 10.07 -7.06
CA ASN A 414 -30.47 11.12 -6.77
C ASN A 414 -30.47 12.21 -7.86
N GLY A 415 -31.41 13.14 -7.79
CA GLY A 415 -31.52 14.24 -8.75
C GLY A 415 -30.35 15.22 -8.79
N ARG A 416 -29.36 15.09 -7.89
CA ARG A 416 -28.10 15.83 -7.84
C ARG A 416 -26.90 15.00 -8.31
N SER A 417 -27.15 13.89 -8.99
CA SER A 417 -26.11 12.98 -9.49
C SER A 417 -25.22 12.37 -8.38
N ARG A 418 -25.73 12.25 -7.15
CA ARG A 418 -25.08 11.57 -6.05
C ARG A 418 -25.60 10.14 -5.92
N PRO A 419 -24.76 9.15 -5.57
CA PRO A 419 -25.21 7.79 -5.36
C PRO A 419 -26.11 7.71 -4.11
N ILE A 420 -27.05 6.79 -4.14
CA ILE A 420 -27.96 6.51 -3.01
C ILE A 420 -27.43 5.24 -2.33
N SER A 421 -27.06 5.36 -1.06
CA SER A 421 -26.63 4.22 -0.25
C SER A 421 -27.76 3.19 -0.10
N PRO A 422 -27.45 1.89 -0.15
CA PRO A 422 -28.46 0.85 0.04
C PRO A 422 -28.96 0.84 1.48
N THR A 423 -30.24 0.56 1.67
CA THR A 423 -30.86 0.44 3.00
C THR A 423 -31.51 -0.92 3.18
N GLY A 424 -31.53 -1.42 4.41
CA GLY A 424 -32.19 -2.68 4.75
C GLY A 424 -31.52 -3.94 4.22
N ILE A 425 -30.24 -3.87 3.86
CA ILE A 425 -29.45 -5.05 3.47
C ILE A 425 -28.84 -5.71 4.70
N THR A 426 -28.84 -7.03 4.71
CA THR A 426 -28.13 -7.81 5.73
C THR A 426 -26.72 -8.11 5.25
N VAL A 427 -25.73 -7.80 6.08
CA VAL A 427 -24.31 -7.99 5.75
C VAL A 427 -23.75 -9.14 6.56
N ASP A 428 -23.12 -10.09 5.89
CA ASP A 428 -22.26 -11.07 6.54
C ASP A 428 -20.89 -10.45 6.80
N GLU A 429 -20.66 -10.02 8.04
CA GLU A 429 -19.42 -9.40 8.47
C GLU A 429 -18.20 -10.30 8.23
N ARG A 430 -18.34 -11.63 8.32
CA ARG A 430 -17.25 -12.59 8.10
C ARG A 430 -16.81 -12.58 6.64
N ALA A 431 -17.78 -12.54 5.72
CA ALA A 431 -17.48 -12.44 4.29
C ALA A 431 -16.83 -11.09 3.94
N LEU A 432 -17.26 -9.98 4.55
CA LEU A 432 -16.60 -8.68 4.41
C LEU A 432 -15.14 -8.72 4.89
N LEU A 433 -14.86 -9.39 6.02
CA LEU A 433 -13.49 -9.51 6.54
C LEU A 433 -12.57 -10.35 5.66
N GLN A 434 -13.13 -11.24 4.85
CA GLN A 434 -12.36 -12.06 3.91
C GLN A 434 -12.14 -11.40 2.56
N ASN A 435 -13.12 -10.64 2.08
CA ASN A 435 -13.05 -9.95 0.80
C ASN A 435 -13.61 -8.54 0.94
N ARG A 436 -12.79 -7.54 0.73
CA ARG A 436 -13.17 -6.11 0.80
C ARG A 436 -13.32 -5.45 -0.56
N VAL A 437 -13.37 -6.25 -1.63
CA VAL A 437 -13.49 -5.74 -3.01
C VAL A 437 -14.95 -5.70 -3.42
N PHE A 438 -15.45 -4.53 -3.74
CA PHE A 438 -16.74 -4.37 -4.43
C PHE A 438 -16.56 -4.35 -5.94
N ARG A 439 -17.60 -4.72 -6.67
CA ARG A 439 -17.60 -4.74 -8.14
C ARG A 439 -18.85 -4.06 -8.66
N VAL A 440 -18.70 -3.24 -9.70
CA VAL A 440 -19.82 -2.66 -10.43
C VAL A 440 -19.87 -3.24 -11.82
N VAL A 441 -21.03 -3.71 -12.23
CA VAL A 441 -21.26 -4.31 -13.56
C VAL A 441 -22.36 -3.56 -14.31
N ARG A 442 -22.32 -3.61 -15.63
CA ARG A 442 -23.41 -3.19 -16.51
C ARG A 442 -23.78 -4.36 -17.42
N GLY A 443 -24.91 -4.99 -17.15
CA GLY A 443 -25.21 -6.29 -17.72
C GLY A 443 -24.18 -7.32 -17.27
N GLN A 444 -23.46 -7.95 -18.22
CA GLN A 444 -22.38 -8.91 -17.91
C GLN A 444 -20.99 -8.28 -17.88
N LYS A 445 -20.85 -7.01 -18.26
CA LYS A 445 -19.54 -6.34 -18.32
C LYS A 445 -19.18 -5.74 -16.97
N LEU A 446 -18.02 -6.16 -16.43
CA LEU A 446 -17.39 -5.48 -15.29
C LEU A 446 -16.93 -4.09 -15.73
N VAL A 447 -17.33 -3.05 -14.99
CA VAL A 447 -16.99 -1.65 -15.32
C VAL A 447 -16.14 -0.97 -14.25
N MET A 448 -16.15 -1.50 -13.02
CA MET A 448 -15.34 -0.95 -11.93
C MET A 448 -15.13 -1.99 -10.84
N ARG A 449 -13.93 -1.97 -10.26
CA ARG A 449 -13.62 -2.62 -8.97
C ARG A 449 -13.10 -1.56 -8.01
N GLY A 450 -13.31 -1.76 -6.73
CA GLY A 450 -12.74 -0.89 -5.72
C GLY A 450 -12.72 -1.59 -4.36
N ILE A 451 -12.03 -0.99 -3.41
CA ILE A 451 -11.92 -1.50 -2.04
C ILE A 451 -12.90 -0.75 -1.15
N VAL A 452 -13.62 -1.47 -0.32
CA VAL A 452 -14.48 -0.89 0.72
C VAL A 452 -13.60 -0.21 1.78
N CYS A 453 -13.87 1.07 2.05
CA CYS A 453 -13.23 1.81 3.13
C CYS A 453 -13.98 1.57 4.44
N GLU A 454 -13.30 1.00 5.43
CA GLU A 454 -13.91 0.68 6.71
C GLU A 454 -13.88 1.90 7.65
N LEU A 455 -15.06 2.26 8.17
CA LEU A 455 -15.23 3.35 9.13
C LEU A 455 -15.51 2.80 10.54
N GLN A 456 -15.24 3.59 11.57
CA GLN A 456 -15.45 3.20 12.98
C GLN A 456 -14.83 1.85 13.31
N THR A 457 -13.58 1.64 12.88
CA THR A 457 -12.86 0.36 13.02
C THR A 457 -12.66 -0.07 14.47
N SER A 458 -12.79 0.84 15.44
CA SER A 458 -12.83 0.52 16.87
C SER A 458 -14.08 -0.28 17.29
N ALA A 459 -15.18 -0.14 16.55
CA ALA A 459 -16.41 -0.93 16.75
C ALA A 459 -16.36 -2.29 16.03
N ARG A 460 -15.37 -2.49 15.15
CA ARG A 460 -15.09 -3.81 14.58
C ARG A 460 -14.82 -4.76 15.72
N ARG A 461 -15.59 -5.87 15.79
CA ARG A 461 -15.28 -6.92 16.75
C ARG A 461 -13.80 -7.25 16.63
N ALA A 462 -13.03 -6.97 17.68
CA ALA A 462 -11.74 -7.62 17.85
C ALA A 462 -12.03 -9.10 17.64
N GLN A 463 -11.39 -9.75 16.69
CA GLN A 463 -11.62 -11.15 16.42
C GLN A 463 -11.13 -11.91 17.65
N HIS A 464 -12.01 -12.05 18.64
CA HIS A 464 -11.84 -13.08 19.67
C HIS A 464 -12.05 -14.40 18.96
N PHE A 465 -11.14 -15.29 19.12
CA PHE A 465 -11.28 -16.62 18.58
C PHE A 465 -12.48 -17.27 19.27
N ASP A 466 -13.40 -17.87 18.53
CA ASP A 466 -14.61 -18.47 19.10
C ASP A 466 -14.26 -19.68 19.97
N SER A 467 -13.19 -20.39 19.62
CA SER A 467 -12.75 -21.60 20.32
C SER A 467 -11.24 -21.63 20.56
N LEU A 468 -10.78 -22.55 21.40
CA LEU A 468 -9.36 -22.81 21.61
C LEU A 468 -8.71 -23.40 20.36
N GLU A 469 -9.46 -24.20 19.59
CA GLU A 469 -9.04 -24.76 18.31
C GLU A 469 -8.70 -23.65 17.32
N ASP A 470 -9.61 -22.66 17.18
CA ASP A 470 -9.43 -21.53 16.28
C ASP A 470 -8.18 -20.71 16.66
N LEU A 471 -7.96 -20.52 17.97
CA LEU A 471 -6.79 -19.82 18.46
C LEU A 471 -5.50 -20.59 18.18
N PHE A 472 -5.49 -21.90 18.39
CA PHE A 472 -4.31 -22.72 18.08
C PHE A 472 -4.01 -22.76 16.58
N ASP A 473 -5.02 -22.82 15.74
CA ASP A 473 -4.83 -22.75 14.30
C ASP A 473 -4.20 -21.40 13.89
N ALA A 474 -4.70 -20.29 14.43
CA ALA A 474 -4.14 -18.99 14.17
C ALA A 474 -2.69 -18.82 14.69
N LEU A 475 -2.33 -19.49 15.77
CA LEU A 475 -0.97 -19.46 16.33
C LEU A 475 0.00 -20.40 15.59
N ALA A 476 -0.50 -21.55 15.10
CA ALA A 476 0.31 -22.61 14.51
C ALA A 476 0.57 -22.42 13.01
N MET A 477 -0.34 -21.73 12.30
CA MET A 477 -0.25 -21.55 10.86
C MET A 477 0.76 -20.46 10.50
N GLY A 478 1.91 -20.86 9.96
CA GLY A 478 2.85 -19.98 9.27
C GLY A 478 2.43 -19.69 7.83
N ASP A 479 3.24 -18.89 7.12
CA ASP A 479 3.01 -18.40 5.75
C ASP A 479 2.79 -19.48 4.66
N ASP A 480 3.14 -20.72 4.91
CA ASP A 480 3.03 -21.80 3.93
C ASP A 480 1.59 -22.23 3.63
N VAL A 481 0.61 -21.69 4.36
CA VAL A 481 -0.79 -21.88 4.06
C VAL A 481 -1.30 -20.68 3.25
N ALA A 482 -0.77 -20.54 2.04
CA ALA A 482 -1.41 -19.76 0.97
C ALA A 482 -2.79 -20.35 0.61
N ASP A 483 -3.14 -21.48 1.18
CA ASP A 483 -4.40 -22.17 1.00
C ASP A 483 -5.43 -21.62 2.01
N LEU A 484 -6.12 -20.55 1.60
CA LEU A 484 -7.30 -20.01 2.29
C LEU A 484 -8.38 -21.07 2.58
N GLY A 485 -8.22 -22.27 2.01
CA GLY A 485 -9.06 -23.41 2.20
C GLY A 485 -8.99 -24.07 3.58
N SER A 486 -7.98 -23.77 4.40
CA SER A 486 -7.77 -24.41 5.71
C SER A 486 -8.05 -23.51 6.92
N LEU A 487 -8.47 -22.24 6.69
CA LEU A 487 -8.92 -21.39 7.79
C LEU A 487 -10.25 -21.90 8.35
N PRO A 488 -10.50 -21.83 9.68
CA PRO A 488 -11.75 -22.25 10.30
C PRO A 488 -12.98 -21.49 9.80
N PHE A 489 -12.80 -20.46 8.98
CA PHE A 489 -13.83 -19.69 8.27
C PHE A 489 -13.81 -20.01 6.79
N ARG A 490 -14.00 -21.27 6.40
CA ARG A 490 -14.24 -21.62 5.01
C ARG A 490 -15.60 -21.08 4.58
N ILE A 491 -15.59 -19.90 3.95
CA ILE A 491 -16.60 -19.61 2.94
C ILE A 491 -16.03 -20.17 1.63
N PRO A 492 -16.81 -20.92 0.85
CA PRO A 492 -16.40 -21.25 -0.51
C PRO A 492 -16.18 -19.90 -1.22
N LEU A 493 -14.92 -19.57 -1.52
CA LEU A 493 -14.66 -18.61 -2.56
C LEU A 493 -15.19 -19.30 -3.80
N ASP A 494 -16.20 -18.72 -4.41
CA ASP A 494 -16.63 -19.04 -5.75
C ASP A 494 -15.51 -18.58 -6.68
N THR A 495 -14.41 -19.35 -6.71
CA THR A 495 -13.24 -19.10 -7.55
C THR A 495 -13.57 -19.35 -9.02
N ASP A 496 -14.72 -19.99 -9.31
CA ASP A 496 -15.15 -20.28 -10.68
C ASP A 496 -15.71 -19.07 -11.44
N THR A 497 -15.89 -17.92 -10.79
CA THR A 497 -16.33 -16.67 -11.46
C THR A 497 -15.19 -15.78 -11.93
N PHE A 498 -13.93 -16.17 -11.72
CA PHE A 498 -12.74 -15.39 -12.10
C PHE A 498 -11.83 -16.12 -13.10
N ALA A 499 -12.37 -17.07 -13.86
CA ALA A 499 -11.65 -17.57 -15.02
C ALA A 499 -11.53 -16.44 -16.05
N ASP A 500 -10.29 -16.04 -16.33
CA ASP A 500 -9.94 -15.26 -17.51
C ASP A 500 -10.62 -15.90 -18.72
N ASP A 501 -11.31 -15.10 -19.52
CA ASP A 501 -11.77 -15.46 -20.86
C ASP A 501 -10.57 -15.65 -21.80
N THR A 502 -9.82 -16.74 -21.63
CA THR A 502 -8.99 -17.29 -22.68
C THR A 502 -9.75 -18.47 -23.28
N PRO A 503 -10.03 -18.46 -24.59
CA PRO A 503 -10.69 -19.59 -25.23
C PRO A 503 -9.73 -20.76 -25.40
N ASP A 504 -10.25 -21.96 -25.16
CA ASP A 504 -9.74 -23.30 -25.54
C ASP A 504 -8.72 -23.98 -24.59
N GLY A 505 -9.31 -24.81 -23.71
CA GLY A 505 -8.69 -25.97 -23.11
C GLY A 505 -9.75 -26.87 -22.46
N PRO A 506 -9.70 -28.21 -22.60
CA PRO A 506 -10.77 -29.10 -22.11
C PRO A 506 -10.81 -29.15 -20.59
N ARG A 507 -12.00 -28.90 -20.03
CA ARG A 507 -12.32 -29.01 -18.59
C ARG A 507 -12.36 -30.48 -18.18
N PRO A 508 -11.78 -30.86 -17.04
CA PRO A 508 -12.11 -32.14 -16.41
C PRO A 508 -13.43 -32.01 -15.64
N ASP A 509 -14.37 -32.87 -15.94
CA ASP A 509 -15.62 -33.06 -15.21
C ASP A 509 -15.30 -33.53 -13.77
N HIS A 510 -15.63 -32.70 -12.77
CA HIS A 510 -15.76 -33.14 -11.39
C HIS A 510 -17.19 -32.86 -10.90
N GLU A 511 -17.99 -33.93 -10.88
CA GLU A 511 -19.21 -34.01 -10.10
C GLU A 511 -18.87 -33.86 -8.62
N GLU A 512 -19.26 -32.77 -8.01
CA GLU A 512 -19.29 -32.62 -6.55
C GLU A 512 -20.72 -32.62 -6.02
N THR A 513 -21.22 -33.83 -5.78
CA THR A 513 -22.30 -34.04 -4.82
C THR A 513 -21.68 -34.41 -3.48
N GLY A 514 -21.58 -33.46 -2.56
CA GLY A 514 -21.14 -33.74 -1.19
C GLY A 514 -21.66 -32.68 -0.23
N GLN A 515 -22.65 -33.05 0.58
CA GLN A 515 -22.99 -32.32 1.81
C GLN A 515 -21.72 -32.14 2.64
N ARG A 516 -21.23 -30.89 2.78
CA ARG A 516 -20.09 -30.57 3.65
C ARG A 516 -20.56 -30.59 5.09
N THR A 517 -20.26 -31.65 5.79
CA THR A 517 -20.31 -31.68 7.24
C THR A 517 -19.19 -30.78 7.79
N ASP A 518 -19.54 -29.93 8.74
CA ASP A 518 -18.65 -29.01 9.46
C ASP A 518 -17.72 -29.85 10.38
N THR A 519 -16.71 -30.53 9.78
CA THR A 519 -15.71 -31.30 10.53
C THR A 519 -14.57 -30.37 10.94
N ARG A 520 -14.76 -29.63 12.03
CA ARG A 520 -13.63 -29.01 12.75
C ARG A 520 -12.69 -30.10 13.17
N ALA A 521 -11.43 -30.02 12.76
CA ALA A 521 -10.46 -31.00 13.20
C ALA A 521 -10.25 -30.86 14.71
N PRO A 522 -10.33 -31.95 15.49
CA PRO A 522 -10.29 -31.89 16.94
C PRO A 522 -8.94 -31.38 17.46
N LEU A 523 -8.93 -30.80 18.67
CA LEU A 523 -7.72 -30.46 19.40
C LEU A 523 -6.79 -31.66 19.46
N SER A 524 -5.55 -31.49 19.00
CA SER A 524 -4.53 -32.53 18.98
C SER A 524 -3.27 -32.07 19.72
N TYR A 525 -2.48 -33.01 20.18
CA TYR A 525 -1.17 -32.74 20.80
C TYR A 525 -0.23 -31.99 19.84
N PHE A 526 -0.27 -32.34 18.55
CA PHE A 526 0.53 -31.66 17.53
C PHE A 526 0.21 -30.17 17.45
N ARG A 527 -1.08 -29.81 17.41
CA ARG A 527 -1.51 -28.40 17.39
C ARG A 527 -1.11 -27.66 18.65
N LEU A 528 -1.31 -28.30 19.84
CA LEU A 528 -0.91 -27.73 21.12
C LEU A 528 0.58 -27.36 21.11
N PHE A 529 1.46 -28.35 20.86
CA PHE A 529 2.90 -28.12 20.95
C PHE A 529 3.41 -27.17 19.86
N HIS A 530 2.81 -27.20 18.67
CA HIS A 530 3.19 -26.30 17.57
C HIS A 530 2.79 -24.84 17.88
N ALA A 531 1.57 -24.62 18.34
CA ALA A 531 1.06 -23.30 18.70
C ALA A 531 1.85 -22.70 19.89
N THR A 532 2.09 -23.47 20.95
CA THR A 532 2.83 -22.98 22.11
C THR A 532 4.30 -22.73 21.80
N HIS A 533 4.91 -23.55 20.93
CA HIS A 533 6.27 -23.30 20.44
C HIS A 533 6.36 -22.00 19.61
N ALA A 534 5.46 -21.82 18.67
CA ALA A 534 5.40 -20.60 17.84
C ALA A 534 5.18 -19.34 18.72
N PHE A 535 4.28 -19.43 19.70
CA PHE A 535 4.05 -18.32 20.64
C PHE A 535 5.31 -17.99 21.45
N ARG A 536 6.02 -19.01 21.93
CA ARG A 536 7.28 -18.83 22.68
C ARG A 536 8.37 -18.16 21.87
N GLN A 537 8.54 -18.56 20.62
CA GLN A 537 9.48 -17.90 19.71
C GLN A 537 9.16 -16.41 19.53
N LYS A 538 7.86 -16.08 19.41
CA LYS A 538 7.42 -14.68 19.35
C LYS A 538 7.78 -13.92 20.61
N LEU A 539 7.50 -14.45 21.80
CA LEU A 539 7.86 -13.81 23.05
C LEU A 539 9.37 -13.54 23.17
N GLN A 540 10.19 -14.51 22.77
CA GLN A 540 11.65 -14.40 22.85
C GLN A 540 12.25 -13.36 21.87
N ALA A 541 11.55 -13.06 20.79
CA ALA A 541 11.97 -12.08 19.79
C ALA A 541 11.63 -10.63 20.18
N LEU A 542 10.88 -10.41 21.27
CA LEU A 542 10.47 -9.08 21.70
C LEU A 542 11.59 -8.36 22.43
N GLU A 543 11.88 -7.12 22.00
CA GLU A 543 12.95 -6.28 22.56
C GLU A 543 12.42 -5.13 23.43
N LYS A 544 11.11 -4.82 23.36
CA LYS A 544 10.47 -3.70 24.07
C LYS A 544 9.42 -4.19 25.05
N LEU A 545 9.39 -3.58 26.23
CA LEU A 545 8.42 -3.92 27.28
C LEU A 545 6.97 -3.66 26.84
N GLU A 546 6.73 -2.55 26.16
CA GLU A 546 5.41 -2.22 25.60
C GLU A 546 4.88 -3.34 24.69
N ARG A 547 5.73 -3.86 23.80
CA ARG A 547 5.37 -4.96 22.89
C ARG A 547 5.08 -6.26 23.62
N LEU A 548 5.83 -6.52 24.67
CA LEU A 548 5.60 -7.68 25.53
C LEU A 548 4.24 -7.56 26.24
N ASP A 549 3.94 -6.42 26.84
CA ASP A 549 2.67 -6.18 27.51
C ASP A 549 1.48 -6.29 26.53
N GLN A 550 1.63 -5.80 25.31
CA GLN A 550 0.63 -5.95 24.24
C GLN A 550 0.42 -7.42 23.84
N GLN A 551 1.50 -8.17 23.61
CA GLN A 551 1.43 -9.60 23.26
C GLN A 551 0.85 -10.46 24.38
N VAL A 552 0.98 -10.02 25.64
CA VAL A 552 0.49 -10.77 26.80
C VAL A 552 -0.96 -10.40 27.15
N PHE A 553 -1.38 -9.14 27.03
CA PHE A 553 -2.64 -8.66 27.60
C PHE A 553 -3.63 -8.00 26.65
N THR A 554 -3.19 -7.54 25.48
CA THR A 554 -4.00 -6.59 24.69
C THR A 554 -4.29 -7.05 23.27
N TRP A 555 -3.30 -7.61 22.60
CA TRP A 555 -3.44 -7.99 21.21
C TRP A 555 -4.37 -9.20 21.01
N PRO A 556 -5.09 -9.29 19.87
CA PRO A 556 -5.79 -10.52 19.51
C PRO A 556 -4.86 -11.72 19.57
N GLY A 557 -5.32 -12.83 20.17
CA GLY A 557 -4.48 -14.00 20.40
C GLY A 557 -3.38 -13.78 21.45
N CYS A 558 -3.56 -12.84 22.37
CA CYS A 558 -2.64 -12.59 23.48
C CYS A 558 -2.61 -13.79 24.48
N LEU A 559 -1.59 -13.81 25.32
CA LEU A 559 -1.44 -14.88 26.30
C LEU A 559 -2.61 -14.93 27.30
N GLN A 560 -3.16 -13.78 27.70
CA GLN A 560 -4.34 -13.73 28.57
C GLN A 560 -5.56 -14.40 27.91
N GLU A 561 -5.81 -14.14 26.63
CA GLU A 561 -6.90 -14.78 25.88
C GLU A 561 -6.71 -16.31 25.82
N LEU A 562 -5.48 -16.76 25.57
CA LEU A 562 -5.14 -18.17 25.59
C LEU A 562 -5.42 -18.82 26.97
N VAL A 563 -4.99 -18.18 28.06
CA VAL A 563 -5.25 -18.63 29.44
C VAL A 563 -6.75 -18.73 29.72
N ASP A 564 -7.54 -17.73 29.31
CA ASP A 564 -8.98 -17.70 29.55
C ASP A 564 -9.73 -18.78 28.76
N LYS A 565 -9.33 -19.02 27.49
CA LYS A 565 -9.90 -20.10 26.66
C LYS A 565 -9.54 -21.50 27.23
N VAL A 566 -8.34 -21.65 27.72
CA VAL A 566 -7.94 -22.91 28.34
C VAL A 566 -8.73 -23.15 29.65
N ARG A 567 -9.00 -22.12 30.44
CA ARG A 567 -9.89 -22.27 31.63
C ARG A 567 -11.26 -22.80 31.20
N GLY A 568 -11.87 -22.24 30.13
CA GLY A 568 -13.13 -22.74 29.60
C GLY A 568 -13.05 -24.19 29.06
N GLU A 569 -11.90 -24.59 28.48
CA GLU A 569 -11.71 -25.97 27.99
C GLU A 569 -11.62 -26.96 29.12
N LEU A 570 -11.00 -26.60 30.25
CA LEU A 570 -10.86 -27.46 31.43
C LEU A 570 -12.19 -27.75 32.13
N GLU A 571 -13.26 -26.96 31.88
CA GLU A 571 -14.61 -27.20 32.38
C GLU A 571 -15.36 -28.30 31.60
N LYS A 572 -14.85 -28.68 30.41
CA LYS A 572 -15.45 -29.73 29.58
C LYS A 572 -15.15 -31.13 30.10
N PRO A 573 -15.99 -32.14 29.78
CA PRO A 573 -15.78 -33.53 30.21
C PRO A 573 -14.44 -34.07 29.75
N SER A 574 -13.80 -34.83 30.62
CA SER A 574 -12.37 -35.06 30.71
C SER A 574 -11.67 -35.68 29.50
N ARG A 575 -10.64 -34.97 29.06
CA ARG A 575 -9.47 -35.50 28.34
C ARG A 575 -8.25 -35.36 29.23
N GLU A 576 -8.21 -36.06 30.35
CA GLU A 576 -7.29 -35.85 31.48
C GLU A 576 -5.82 -35.65 31.10
N VAL A 577 -5.30 -36.50 30.20
CA VAL A 577 -3.91 -36.39 29.72
C VAL A 577 -3.70 -35.14 28.88
N PHE A 578 -4.64 -34.83 27.99
CA PHE A 578 -4.55 -33.65 27.13
C PHE A 578 -4.66 -32.35 27.95
N HIS A 579 -5.60 -32.30 28.91
CA HIS A 579 -5.76 -31.16 29.82
C HIS A 579 -4.52 -30.95 30.68
N TRP A 580 -3.87 -32.00 31.10
CA TRP A 580 -2.62 -31.90 31.85
C TRP A 580 -1.51 -31.23 30.99
N PHE A 581 -1.25 -31.72 29.76
CA PHE A 581 -0.27 -31.11 28.88
C PHE A 581 -0.63 -29.66 28.53
N LEU A 582 -1.91 -29.39 28.30
CA LEU A 582 -2.41 -28.06 28.00
C LEU A 582 -2.07 -27.06 29.11
N VAL A 583 -2.30 -27.42 30.36
CA VAL A 583 -1.97 -26.60 31.53
C VAL A 583 -0.46 -26.42 31.68
N GLN A 584 0.34 -27.47 31.48
CA GLN A 584 1.80 -27.39 31.57
C GLN A 584 2.39 -26.45 30.54
N GLU A 585 1.99 -26.59 29.27
CA GLU A 585 2.52 -25.77 28.19
C GLU A 585 2.13 -24.30 28.36
N VAL A 586 0.87 -24.02 28.73
CA VAL A 586 0.41 -22.64 28.89
C VAL A 586 1.04 -21.97 30.12
N ASN A 587 1.18 -22.69 31.25
CA ASN A 587 1.90 -22.17 32.41
C ASN A 587 3.38 -21.89 32.09
N TRP A 588 4.01 -22.73 31.27
CA TRP A 588 5.37 -22.48 30.82
C TRP A 588 5.47 -21.21 29.92
N LEU A 589 4.47 -20.95 29.08
CA LEU A 589 4.39 -19.67 28.34
C LEU A 589 4.27 -18.47 29.28
N CYS A 590 3.41 -18.58 30.33
CA CYS A 590 3.25 -17.53 31.33
C CYS A 590 4.56 -17.19 32.04
N GLU A 591 5.32 -18.24 32.46
CA GLU A 591 6.62 -18.04 33.11
C GLU A 591 7.68 -17.49 32.14
N SER A 592 7.69 -17.98 30.89
CA SER A 592 8.59 -17.47 29.87
C SER A 592 8.34 -15.98 29.62
N ALA A 593 7.07 -15.57 29.54
CA ALA A 593 6.69 -14.19 29.42
C ALA A 593 7.11 -13.35 30.64
N TYR A 594 6.91 -13.88 31.86
CA TYR A 594 7.30 -13.20 33.07
C TYR A 594 8.82 -13.07 33.22
N ALA A 595 9.58 -14.10 32.81
CA ALA A 595 11.04 -14.06 32.77
C ALA A 595 11.53 -12.99 31.78
N MET A 596 10.87 -12.87 30.60
CA MET A 596 11.19 -11.86 29.60
C MET A 596 10.89 -10.46 30.12
N ARG A 597 9.75 -10.25 30.79
CA ARG A 597 9.42 -8.98 31.45
C ARG A 597 10.53 -8.54 32.41
N ARG A 598 10.99 -9.45 33.30
CA ARG A 598 12.08 -9.14 34.24
C ARG A 598 13.34 -8.71 33.50
N LYS A 599 13.70 -9.39 32.41
CA LYS A 599 14.86 -9.02 31.57
C LYS A 599 14.69 -7.63 30.97
N LEU A 600 13.54 -7.30 30.40
CA LEU A 600 13.27 -6.03 29.75
C LEU A 600 13.15 -4.87 30.76
N VAL A 601 12.56 -5.10 31.92
CA VAL A 601 12.50 -4.10 33.00
C VAL A 601 13.89 -3.75 33.53
N HIS A 602 14.77 -4.75 33.73
CA HIS A 602 16.15 -4.50 34.16
C HIS A 602 17.02 -3.84 33.10
N GLY A 603 16.74 -4.10 31.80
CA GLY A 603 17.42 -3.49 30.68
C GLY A 603 16.94 -2.06 30.33
N ARG A 604 15.84 -1.61 30.90
CA ARG A 604 15.23 -0.31 30.61
C ARG A 604 16.13 0.82 31.09
N ARG A 605 16.78 1.50 30.17
CA ARG A 605 17.43 2.79 30.47
C ARG A 605 16.33 3.82 30.75
N GLN A 606 16.53 4.72 31.70
CA GLN A 606 15.61 5.74 32.23
C GLN A 606 15.00 6.72 31.17
N ARG A 607 15.01 6.43 29.88
CA ARG A 607 14.70 7.36 28.79
C ARG A 607 13.49 6.97 27.90
N GLU A 608 12.60 6.11 28.32
CA GLU A 608 11.30 5.95 27.68
C GLU A 608 10.20 6.52 28.59
N PRO A 609 9.91 7.84 28.51
CA PRO A 609 9.09 8.51 29.52
C PRO A 609 7.58 8.30 29.37
N GLU A 610 7.08 7.69 28.31
CA GLU A 610 5.64 7.75 27.96
C GLU A 610 4.87 6.43 28.06
N TYR A 611 5.52 5.30 28.28
CA TYR A 611 4.82 4.03 28.42
C TYR A 611 4.59 3.63 29.87
N GLU A 612 3.32 3.48 30.29
CA GLU A 612 2.92 2.96 31.59
C GLU A 612 2.80 1.43 31.53
N PRO A 613 3.71 0.67 32.16
CA PRO A 613 3.71 -0.79 32.13
C PRO A 613 2.47 -1.38 32.80
N VAL A 614 2.03 -2.55 32.30
CA VAL A 614 0.96 -3.30 32.94
C VAL A 614 1.34 -3.63 34.40
N PRO A 615 0.42 -3.37 35.37
CA PRO A 615 0.70 -3.57 36.78
C PRO A 615 1.11 -5.03 37.12
N GLU A 616 2.04 -5.18 38.07
CA GLU A 616 2.58 -6.45 38.51
C GLU A 616 1.51 -7.46 38.91
N ILE A 617 0.44 -7.00 39.56
CA ILE A 617 -0.67 -7.84 39.98
C ILE A 617 -1.35 -8.60 38.83
N ARG A 618 -1.44 -7.98 37.65
CA ARG A 618 -1.98 -8.66 36.46
C ARG A 618 -1.06 -9.76 35.95
N TRP A 619 0.24 -9.53 36.02
CA TRP A 619 1.24 -10.51 35.64
C TRP A 619 1.25 -11.71 36.60
N GLN A 620 1.10 -11.49 37.91
CA GLN A 620 1.02 -12.55 38.91
C GLN A 620 -0.26 -13.37 38.78
N ALA A 621 -1.35 -12.77 38.30
CA ALA A 621 -2.60 -13.48 38.04
C ALA A 621 -2.60 -14.29 36.74
N LEU A 622 -1.58 -14.15 35.89
CA LEU A 622 -1.47 -14.81 34.61
C LEU A 622 -0.94 -16.23 34.76
N SER A 623 -1.80 -17.14 35.17
CA SER A 623 -1.48 -18.58 35.29
C SER A 623 -2.75 -19.44 35.33
N LEU A 624 -2.61 -20.70 35.05
CA LEU A 624 -3.64 -21.73 35.23
C LEU A 624 -3.42 -22.50 36.52
N PRO A 625 -4.49 -22.96 37.19
CA PRO A 625 -4.36 -23.85 38.31
C PRO A 625 -3.72 -25.17 37.88
N LEU A 626 -2.84 -25.72 38.72
CA LEU A 626 -2.17 -27.00 38.44
C LEU A 626 -3.18 -28.13 38.40
N VAL A 627 -3.11 -28.96 37.37
CA VAL A 627 -3.91 -30.16 37.21
C VAL A 627 -3.06 -31.36 37.65
N LYS A 628 -3.63 -32.24 38.47
CA LYS A 628 -2.94 -33.46 38.92
C LYS A 628 -2.60 -34.34 37.71
N ALA A 629 -1.38 -34.88 37.70
CA ALA A 629 -0.97 -35.81 36.64
C ALA A 629 -1.88 -37.05 36.63
N PRO A 630 -2.44 -37.42 35.45
CA PRO A 630 -3.31 -38.59 35.37
C PRO A 630 -2.55 -39.88 35.71
N ALA A 631 -3.24 -40.84 36.37
CA ALA A 631 -2.65 -42.14 36.74
C ALA A 631 -2.30 -43.00 35.50
N VAL A 632 -2.92 -42.73 34.36
CA VAL A 632 -2.66 -43.41 33.09
C VAL A 632 -1.28 -43.02 32.58
N ALA A 633 -0.41 -44.00 32.30
CA ALA A 633 0.97 -43.80 31.84
C ALA A 633 1.88 -43.04 32.85
N ALA A 634 1.70 -43.27 34.15
CA ALA A 634 2.43 -42.59 35.23
C ALA A 634 3.95 -42.55 35.03
N GLY A 635 4.59 -43.62 34.55
CA GLY A 635 6.03 -43.67 34.29
C GLY A 635 6.46 -42.75 33.14
N TYR A 636 5.66 -42.60 32.09
CA TYR A 636 5.92 -41.68 30.98
C TYR A 636 5.73 -40.21 31.42
N LEU A 637 4.66 -39.96 32.16
CA LEU A 637 4.38 -38.62 32.68
C LEU A 637 5.41 -38.20 33.74
N GLU A 638 5.95 -39.16 34.51
CA GLU A 638 7.03 -38.89 35.44
C GLU A 638 8.36 -38.56 34.74
N GLN A 639 8.69 -39.23 33.62
CA GLN A 639 9.80 -38.87 32.77
C GLN A 639 9.61 -37.50 32.13
N VAL A 640 8.43 -37.18 31.64
CA VAL A 640 8.09 -35.86 31.10
C VAL A 640 8.20 -34.79 32.18
N ASN A 641 7.73 -35.06 33.42
CA ASN A 641 7.91 -34.16 34.55
C ASN A 641 9.37 -33.94 34.91
N GLN A 642 10.22 -34.97 34.88
CA GLN A 642 11.64 -34.82 35.11
C GLN A 642 12.36 -33.97 34.06
N GLN A 643 11.93 -34.07 32.79
CA GLN A 643 12.51 -33.32 31.69
C GLN A 643 11.91 -31.91 31.55
N TRP A 644 10.61 -31.75 31.84
CA TRP A 644 9.82 -30.55 31.59
C TRP A 644 9.22 -29.96 32.85
N GLY A 645 9.24 -30.72 33.97
CA GLY A 645 8.56 -30.41 35.21
C GLY A 645 9.18 -29.28 35.99
N ARG A 646 9.11 -28.11 35.44
CA ARG A 646 9.41 -26.88 36.19
C ARG A 646 8.20 -26.37 36.98
N HIS A 647 7.07 -27.12 36.93
CA HIS A 647 5.77 -26.67 37.40
C HIS A 647 5.00 -27.76 38.18
N ALA A 648 5.67 -28.75 38.73
CA ALA A 648 5.09 -29.70 39.68
C ALA A 648 5.12 -29.17 41.11
#